data_cf6d38dd68a896df1c1f38c9690b902c
#
_entry.id   cf6d38dd68a896df1c1f38c9690b902c
#
_cell.length_a   1.000
_cell.length_b   1.000
_cell.length_c   1.000
_cell.angle_alpha   90.00
_cell.angle_beta   90.00
_cell.angle_gamma   90.00
#
_symmetry.space_group_name_H-M   'P 1'
#
loop_
_entity.id
_entity.type
_entity.pdbx_description
1 polymer ?
#
loop_
_entity_poly.entity_id
_entity_poly.type
_entity_poly.pdbx_seq_one_letter_code
_entity_poly.pdbx_strand_id
1 'polypeptide(L)'
;MRKSLAMLLALLMLLPLFGCAAVENENDIVDVSSNIITGEEMENLAATGTSTKFSSTVAIEDAFVRSGSYASKVMAPEGGEDMLLHIKNNSGDYRRDVLLTFDLTKLDLNAANRILLCVYFEGGNLADGNKANGAEEAVVVAYGIPSAWNDETVTYNTAPDYSESDYAGEADIPQQGYCNIDVTDYVFDQYDSGAKKISFRLVEKTVRTNQSEIFSTKSPKAEVHPVLRAEYVRVTESYVSGIYDDKDANDALWAYAQEMYDSWYARYQEILAKGNYTPNEKIVSPASDYTVTTLARAGTPTASLKTFKTRLVTTVKGYNLEDGREETVYGGDTTAERQEATGRYYTKKIDGRWWVIDPLGYPCYIRGINHINYSYQNGSPYQKEQMLKVYGSDEKWAISATRWIQNNYSINMASARDALIETVEDGLSYIVSAVGISKYTSAKKLQLKGTPYETVVNNTSPVFNPEWVEYAETQNKALIDGYEDKSRIFGYTTDNEIAYTITMLSQYLNLDPSVEMNVYSYACAWTWYKNMTGQKAPLTSEIEKNSKALGIDLQNLFLSFVYDRYLGVLSSAIKKADPDALYFGTRSLTGTVKNEWYLRTVDYWCDMYCFNCYNYWELDADVLYNMSLWMDTPFLVTEFYAKGTDAVSPLGESYPNRDGAGWVVETQEQRGEYYQNFCLRLLECKQSIGWMFFQYIDNDPNVNADASNKGMVNCDHDTEVYNDMNKQIALVNENVYGLIDFFDGQ
;
A
#
# COMPACT_ATOMS: atom_id res chain seq x y z
N MET A 1 -24.41 15.60 39.38
CA MET A 1 -23.64 14.86 38.34
C MET A 1 -22.28 15.47 37.93
N ARG A 2 -22.02 16.76 38.07
CA ARG A 2 -20.70 17.36 37.70
C ARG A 2 -19.59 17.24 38.76
N LYS A 3 -19.85 16.69 39.95
CA LYS A 3 -18.85 16.49 41.02
C LYS A 3 -18.29 15.07 41.11
N SER A 4 -18.90 14.08 40.47
CA SER A 4 -18.45 12.69 40.47
C SER A 4 -17.42 12.41 39.36
N LEU A 5 -17.41 13.18 38.29
CA LEU A 5 -16.45 13.00 37.18
C LEU A 5 -15.06 13.55 37.51
N ALA A 6 -14.99 14.59 38.37
CA ALA A 6 -13.72 15.18 38.78
C ALA A 6 -12.94 14.31 39.77
N MET A 7 -13.62 13.40 40.46
CA MET A 7 -12.97 12.51 41.44
C MET A 7 -12.41 11.23 40.82
N LEU A 8 -12.94 10.82 39.66
CA LEU A 8 -12.44 9.69 38.90
C LEU A 8 -11.15 10.04 38.10
N LEU A 9 -11.04 11.30 37.63
CA LEU A 9 -9.81 11.79 36.95
C LEU A 9 -8.65 12.06 37.92
N ALA A 10 -8.93 12.31 39.21
CA ALA A 10 -7.87 12.53 40.21
C ALA A 10 -7.27 11.22 40.77
N LEU A 11 -7.96 10.07 40.59
CA LEU A 11 -7.48 8.77 41.08
C LEU A 11 -6.58 8.05 40.07
N LEU A 12 -6.54 8.51 38.78
CA LEU A 12 -5.71 7.97 37.72
C LEU A 12 -4.33 8.63 37.61
N MET A 13 -4.03 9.63 38.46
CA MET A 13 -2.73 10.33 38.46
C MET A 13 -1.75 9.93 39.56
N LEU A 14 -2.04 8.86 40.33
CA LEU A 14 -1.18 8.37 41.38
C LEU A 14 -0.87 6.87 41.25
N LEU A 15 -0.22 6.48 40.15
CA LEU A 15 0.52 5.22 40.08
C LEU A 15 1.97 5.52 39.77
N PRO A 16 2.92 4.94 40.53
CA PRO A 16 4.31 5.31 40.47
C PRO A 16 5.00 4.80 39.20
N LEU A 17 5.90 5.62 38.69
CA LEU A 17 6.96 5.28 37.74
C LEU A 17 7.72 4.04 38.24
N PHE A 18 7.47 2.89 37.65
CA PHE A 18 8.39 1.77 37.65
C PHE A 18 8.88 1.51 36.22
N GLY A 19 10.17 1.27 36.16
CA GLY A 19 11.07 1.34 35.03
C GLY A 19 10.61 0.68 33.75
N CYS A 20 11.16 1.20 32.66
CA CYS A 20 11.26 0.55 31.36
C CYS A 20 11.90 -0.84 31.52
N ALA A 21 11.05 -1.86 31.62
CA ALA A 21 11.37 -3.17 31.11
C ALA A 21 10.95 -3.12 29.62
N ALA A 22 11.83 -3.57 28.73
CA ALA A 22 11.49 -3.81 27.36
C ALA A 22 10.21 -4.64 27.33
N VAL A 23 9.15 -4.10 26.68
CA VAL A 23 8.01 -4.90 26.29
C VAL A 23 8.55 -5.76 25.18
N GLU A 24 8.94 -6.98 25.51
CA GLU A 24 9.08 -8.05 24.53
C GLU A 24 7.79 -8.06 23.73
N ASN A 25 7.92 -8.18 22.44
CA ASN A 25 6.81 -8.43 21.52
C ASN A 25 6.12 -9.72 21.97
N GLU A 26 5.11 -9.62 22.80
CA GLU A 26 4.12 -10.67 22.96
C GLU A 26 3.22 -10.70 21.73
N ASN A 27 3.79 -11.01 20.58
CA ASN A 27 3.12 -11.95 19.70
C ASN A 27 3.27 -13.31 20.40
N ASP A 28 2.50 -13.51 21.44
CA ASP A 28 2.25 -14.85 21.96
C ASP A 28 1.52 -15.62 20.85
N ILE A 29 2.31 -16.13 19.91
CA ILE A 29 1.99 -17.39 19.28
C ILE A 29 2.11 -18.36 20.43
N VAL A 30 0.98 -18.60 21.07
CA VAL A 30 0.82 -19.61 22.12
C VAL A 30 1.52 -20.85 21.60
N ASP A 31 2.37 -21.43 22.42
CA ASP A 31 3.04 -22.70 22.14
C ASP A 31 2.04 -23.69 21.53
N VAL A 32 2.05 -23.78 20.22
CA VAL A 32 1.06 -24.53 19.41
C VAL A 32 1.15 -26.04 19.68
N SER A 33 2.17 -26.47 20.41
CA SER A 33 2.37 -27.89 20.75
C SER A 33 1.58 -28.35 21.99
N SER A 34 1.03 -27.45 22.80
CA SER A 34 0.48 -27.81 24.12
C SER A 34 -0.93 -27.25 24.43
N ASN A 35 -1.50 -26.35 23.66
CA ASN A 35 -2.74 -25.68 24.03
C ASN A 35 -3.94 -26.15 23.20
N ILE A 36 -4.60 -27.18 23.70
CA ILE A 36 -6.01 -27.43 23.38
C ILE A 36 -6.82 -26.48 24.24
N ILE A 37 -7.48 -25.50 23.64
CA ILE A 37 -8.47 -24.68 24.34
C ILE A 37 -9.73 -25.54 24.51
N THR A 38 -10.16 -25.76 25.74
CA THR A 38 -11.33 -26.57 26.06
C THR A 38 -12.63 -25.83 25.71
N GLY A 39 -13.72 -26.56 25.49
CA GLY A 39 -15.04 -25.95 25.23
C GLY A 39 -15.48 -24.95 26.29
N GLU A 40 -15.14 -25.18 27.57
CA GLU A 40 -15.46 -24.29 28.70
C GLU A 40 -14.62 -22.99 28.65
N GLU A 41 -13.35 -23.05 28.24
CA GLU A 41 -12.53 -21.87 27.99
C GLU A 41 -13.05 -21.08 26.78
N MET A 42 -13.59 -21.79 25.80
CA MET A 42 -14.23 -21.22 24.63
C MET A 42 -15.52 -20.45 24.98
N GLU A 43 -16.35 -20.94 25.86
CA GLU A 43 -17.54 -20.25 26.35
C GLU A 43 -17.17 -19.01 27.19
N ASN A 44 -16.17 -19.10 28.05
CA ASN A 44 -15.72 -18.00 28.89
C ASN A 44 -15.11 -16.84 28.08
N LEU A 45 -14.34 -17.11 27.02
CA LEU A 45 -13.85 -16.09 26.12
C LEU A 45 -14.99 -15.47 25.28
N ALA A 46 -16.02 -16.22 24.87
CA ALA A 46 -17.20 -15.67 24.17
C ALA A 46 -17.97 -14.70 25.06
N ALA A 47 -18.04 -14.98 26.36
CA ALA A 47 -18.67 -14.10 27.34
C ALA A 47 -17.88 -12.80 27.60
N THR A 48 -16.58 -12.77 27.32
CA THR A 48 -15.72 -11.58 27.46
C THR A 48 -15.58 -10.73 26.20
N GLY A 49 -16.29 -11.06 25.11
CA GLY A 49 -16.26 -10.29 23.86
C GLY A 49 -14.98 -10.47 23.02
N THR A 50 -14.05 -11.34 23.39
CA THR A 50 -12.89 -11.68 22.60
C THR A 50 -13.27 -12.60 21.43
N SER A 51 -12.95 -12.20 20.22
CA SER A 51 -13.62 -12.63 19.00
C SER A 51 -13.20 -13.97 18.42
N THR A 52 -12.13 -14.61 18.88
CA THR A 52 -11.72 -15.89 18.29
C THR A 52 -11.07 -16.79 19.33
N LYS A 53 -11.69 -17.93 19.56
CA LYS A 53 -11.11 -19.04 20.28
C LYS A 53 -10.64 -20.07 19.29
N PHE A 54 -9.53 -20.69 19.56
CA PHE A 54 -9.03 -21.73 18.68
C PHE A 54 -8.39 -22.88 19.44
N SER A 55 -8.48 -24.06 18.84
CA SER A 55 -7.60 -25.18 19.12
C SER A 55 -6.74 -25.42 17.87
N SER A 56 -5.51 -25.86 18.05
CA SER A 56 -4.61 -26.06 16.94
C SER A 56 -3.78 -27.35 17.08
N THR A 57 -3.31 -27.87 15.95
CA THR A 57 -2.37 -28.97 15.89
C THR A 57 -1.33 -28.70 14.84
N VAL A 58 -0.05 -28.91 15.20
CA VAL A 58 1.08 -28.85 14.26
C VAL A 58 1.02 -30.07 13.35
N ALA A 59 1.49 -29.93 12.11
CA ALA A 59 1.63 -31.08 11.22
C ALA A 59 2.49 -32.16 11.86
N ILE A 60 2.01 -33.39 11.78
CA ILE A 60 2.71 -34.58 12.33
C ILE A 60 3.62 -35.24 11.30
N GLU A 61 3.40 -34.97 10.02
CA GLU A 61 4.27 -35.32 8.90
C GLU A 61 4.25 -34.19 7.90
N ASP A 62 5.41 -33.84 7.38
CA ASP A 62 5.56 -32.86 6.31
C ASP A 62 6.69 -33.22 5.35
N ALA A 63 6.44 -33.04 4.07
CA ALA A 63 7.41 -33.29 3.01
C ALA A 63 7.14 -32.40 1.81
N PHE A 64 8.16 -32.18 0.95
CA PHE A 64 7.88 -31.76 -0.41
C PHE A 64 8.35 -32.82 -1.40
N VAL A 65 7.66 -32.90 -2.53
CA VAL A 65 7.96 -33.84 -3.59
C VAL A 65 8.26 -33.09 -4.89
N ARG A 66 9.19 -33.63 -5.68
CA ARG A 66 9.66 -32.98 -6.89
C ARG A 66 9.57 -33.91 -8.09
N SER A 67 8.99 -33.39 -9.19
CA SER A 67 8.81 -34.11 -10.46
C SER A 67 10.12 -34.27 -11.26
N GLY A 68 10.02 -34.84 -12.45
CA GLY A 68 11.11 -35.00 -13.41
C GLY A 68 12.21 -35.94 -12.94
N SER A 69 13.47 -35.62 -13.12
CA SER A 69 14.63 -36.45 -12.73
C SER A 69 14.73 -36.73 -11.23
N TYR A 70 13.92 -36.05 -10.42
CA TYR A 70 13.84 -36.23 -8.97
C TYR A 70 12.62 -37.02 -8.51
N ALA A 71 11.75 -37.43 -9.42
CA ALA A 71 10.44 -37.99 -9.09
C ALA A 71 10.50 -39.30 -8.25
N SER A 72 11.60 -40.02 -8.25
CA SER A 72 11.85 -41.21 -7.43
C SER A 72 12.73 -40.96 -6.22
N LYS A 73 13.05 -39.70 -5.90
CA LYS A 73 13.87 -39.33 -4.75
C LYS A 73 13.02 -38.77 -3.63
N VAL A 74 13.36 -39.13 -2.39
CA VAL A 74 12.89 -38.45 -1.20
C VAL A 74 13.62 -37.12 -1.12
N MET A 75 12.88 -36.04 -0.91
CA MET A 75 13.43 -34.69 -0.80
C MET A 75 13.55 -34.31 0.68
N ALA A 76 14.69 -33.81 1.08
CA ALA A 76 14.87 -33.21 2.40
C ALA A 76 14.56 -31.72 2.37
N PRO A 77 14.08 -31.13 3.49
CA PRO A 77 13.95 -29.68 3.59
C PRO A 77 15.28 -28.98 3.28
N GLU A 78 15.22 -27.87 2.57
CA GLU A 78 16.38 -27.08 2.14
C GLU A 78 16.50 -25.79 2.97
N GLY A 79 17.48 -24.93 2.71
CA GLY A 79 17.62 -23.63 3.40
C GLY A 79 18.41 -23.67 4.72
N GLY A 80 19.23 -24.72 4.95
CA GLY A 80 20.09 -24.81 6.13
C GLY A 80 19.31 -24.95 7.42
N GLU A 81 19.49 -24.02 8.36
CA GLU A 81 18.82 -24.05 9.67
C GLU A 81 17.30 -23.75 9.55
N ASP A 82 16.85 -23.09 8.49
CA ASP A 82 15.44 -22.76 8.31
C ASP A 82 14.57 -23.97 7.94
N MET A 83 15.14 -25.01 7.33
CA MET A 83 14.43 -26.23 6.97
C MET A 83 13.16 -25.97 6.15
N LEU A 84 13.32 -25.51 4.90
CA LEU A 84 12.23 -25.07 4.05
C LEU A 84 11.71 -26.19 3.13
N LEU A 85 10.39 -26.24 2.98
CA LEU A 85 9.68 -27.02 1.98
C LEU A 85 9.36 -26.13 0.78
N HIS A 86 9.46 -26.69 -0.41
CA HIS A 86 9.32 -25.91 -1.65
C HIS A 86 8.02 -26.24 -2.38
N ILE A 87 7.36 -25.19 -2.86
CA ILE A 87 6.17 -25.29 -3.69
C ILE A 87 6.41 -24.54 -5.01
N LYS A 88 6.05 -25.17 -6.15
CA LYS A 88 6.27 -24.59 -7.46
C LYS A 88 5.40 -25.26 -8.52
N ASN A 89 4.67 -24.48 -9.30
CA ASN A 89 4.06 -24.95 -10.52
C ASN A 89 4.87 -24.48 -11.75
N ASN A 90 5.49 -25.43 -12.43
CA ASN A 90 6.21 -25.16 -13.68
C ASN A 90 5.81 -26.19 -14.72
N SER A 91 5.73 -25.78 -15.98
CA SER A 91 5.52 -26.69 -17.10
C SER A 91 6.75 -27.57 -17.28
N GLY A 92 6.63 -28.86 -16.95
CA GLY A 92 7.68 -29.85 -17.14
C GLY A 92 8.30 -30.39 -15.84
N ASP A 93 9.58 -30.71 -15.86
CA ASP A 93 10.29 -31.54 -14.87
C ASP A 93 10.58 -30.87 -13.51
N TYR A 94 9.98 -29.71 -13.19
CA TYR A 94 10.39 -28.93 -12.03
C TYR A 94 9.24 -28.58 -11.05
N ARG A 95 8.10 -29.26 -11.17
CA ARG A 95 7.00 -29.09 -10.23
C ARG A 95 7.39 -29.59 -8.84
N ARG A 96 6.97 -28.85 -7.81
CA ARG A 96 7.13 -29.18 -6.41
C ARG A 96 5.82 -28.96 -5.69
N ASP A 97 5.36 -29.97 -4.98
CA ASP A 97 4.16 -29.94 -4.18
C ASP A 97 4.53 -30.28 -2.73
N VAL A 98 3.84 -29.68 -1.76
CA VAL A 98 4.05 -29.93 -0.33
C VAL A 98 2.94 -30.81 0.20
N LEU A 99 3.29 -31.78 1.04
CA LEU A 99 2.38 -32.69 1.71
C LEU A 99 2.42 -32.42 3.22
N LEU A 100 1.27 -32.33 3.84
CA LEU A 100 1.10 -32.08 5.28
C LEU A 100 0.05 -33.04 5.85
N THR A 101 0.32 -33.62 7.03
CA THR A 101 -0.65 -34.47 7.76
C THR A 101 -0.87 -33.92 9.17
N PHE A 102 -2.12 -33.89 9.59
CA PHE A 102 -2.54 -33.41 10.91
C PHE A 102 -3.37 -34.45 11.69
N ASP A 103 -3.28 -34.40 13.02
CA ASP A 103 -4.06 -35.23 13.93
C ASP A 103 -5.31 -34.48 14.38
N LEU A 104 -6.47 -34.84 13.84
CA LEU A 104 -7.76 -34.21 14.15
C LEU A 104 -8.20 -34.45 15.61
N THR A 105 -7.66 -35.46 16.28
CA THR A 105 -8.00 -35.74 17.69
C THR A 105 -7.45 -34.70 18.66
N LYS A 106 -6.61 -33.81 18.19
CA LYS A 106 -6.03 -32.69 18.93
C LYS A 106 -6.86 -31.41 18.83
N LEU A 107 -7.88 -31.40 17.97
CA LEU A 107 -8.73 -30.25 17.73
C LEU A 107 -10.09 -30.41 18.40
N ASP A 108 -10.62 -29.32 18.92
CA ASP A 108 -12.01 -29.24 19.39
C ASP A 108 -12.93 -28.88 18.22
N LEU A 109 -13.18 -29.86 17.35
CA LEU A 109 -13.99 -29.69 16.15
C LEU A 109 -15.48 -29.52 16.48
N ASN A 110 -15.95 -30.00 17.63
CA ASN A 110 -17.36 -29.85 18.01
C ASN A 110 -17.74 -28.41 18.34
N ALA A 111 -16.75 -27.62 18.78
CA ALA A 111 -16.96 -26.21 19.11
C ALA A 111 -16.53 -25.27 17.98
N ALA A 112 -15.83 -25.76 16.97
CA ALA A 112 -15.34 -24.95 15.83
C ALA A 112 -16.42 -24.75 14.77
N ASN A 113 -16.36 -23.63 14.07
CA ASN A 113 -17.14 -23.35 12.87
C ASN A 113 -16.31 -22.84 11.69
N ARG A 114 -14.98 -22.74 11.90
CA ARG A 114 -14.01 -22.45 10.83
C ARG A 114 -12.74 -23.24 11.07
N ILE A 115 -12.14 -23.74 10.00
CA ILE A 115 -10.88 -24.46 10.08
C ILE A 115 -9.92 -23.90 9.04
N LEU A 116 -8.78 -23.43 9.51
CA LEU A 116 -7.74 -22.83 8.70
C LEU A 116 -6.49 -23.72 8.67
N LEU A 117 -6.00 -23.98 7.48
CA LEU A 117 -4.67 -24.51 7.26
C LEU A 117 -3.72 -23.31 7.17
N CYS A 118 -2.90 -23.13 8.20
CA CYS A 118 -1.97 -22.02 8.34
C CYS A 118 -0.56 -22.46 7.99
N VAL A 119 0.05 -21.85 6.99
CA VAL A 119 1.44 -22.09 6.58
C VAL A 119 2.20 -20.77 6.49
N TYR A 120 3.41 -20.73 6.99
CA TYR A 120 4.24 -19.53 6.94
C TYR A 120 5.16 -19.57 5.72
N PHE A 121 5.03 -18.60 4.83
CA PHE A 121 5.91 -18.41 3.69
C PHE A 121 7.11 -17.54 4.08
N GLU A 122 8.32 -18.05 3.94
CA GLU A 122 9.57 -17.30 4.11
C GLU A 122 9.91 -16.52 2.82
N GLY A 123 9.77 -17.18 1.68
CA GLY A 123 9.93 -16.58 0.37
C GLY A 123 8.74 -16.96 -0.50
N GLY A 124 7.61 -16.25 -0.34
CA GLY A 124 6.38 -16.57 -1.03
C GLY A 124 6.31 -15.98 -2.42
N ASN A 125 5.41 -15.05 -2.59
CA ASN A 125 5.19 -14.34 -3.84
C ASN A 125 6.35 -13.38 -4.13
N LEU A 126 7.53 -13.93 -4.32
CA LEU A 126 8.63 -13.21 -4.97
C LEU A 126 8.16 -12.98 -6.40
N ALA A 127 7.39 -11.92 -6.58
CA ALA A 127 6.94 -11.49 -7.87
C ALA A 127 8.15 -11.58 -8.81
N ASP A 128 7.96 -12.19 -9.96
CA ASP A 128 8.78 -11.93 -11.13
C ASP A 128 8.62 -10.43 -11.41
N GLY A 129 9.27 -9.54 -10.65
CA GLY A 129 9.33 -8.10 -10.76
C GLY A 129 8.16 -7.35 -11.43
N ASN A 130 6.96 -7.95 -11.59
CA ASN A 130 5.96 -7.46 -12.52
C ASN A 130 4.53 -7.88 -12.20
N LYS A 131 3.94 -7.33 -11.14
CA LYS A 131 2.47 -7.20 -11.14
C LYS A 131 1.97 -6.29 -12.30
N ALA A 132 2.84 -5.48 -12.86
CA ALA A 132 2.52 -4.51 -13.93
C ALA A 132 2.13 -5.14 -15.27
N ASN A 133 2.43 -6.41 -15.53
CA ASN A 133 2.15 -7.07 -16.83
C ASN A 133 1.05 -8.13 -16.75
N GLY A 134 0.08 -7.99 -15.83
CA GLY A 134 -1.04 -8.94 -15.77
C GLY A 134 -0.65 -10.36 -15.34
N ALA A 135 0.49 -10.52 -14.64
CA ALA A 135 0.78 -11.77 -13.97
C ALA A 135 -0.26 -12.00 -12.89
N GLU A 136 -0.97 -13.12 -12.95
CA GLU A 136 -1.90 -13.56 -11.93
C GLU A 136 -1.17 -13.63 -10.57
N GLU A 137 -1.84 -13.25 -9.51
CA GLU A 137 -1.32 -13.41 -8.16
C GLU A 137 -1.01 -14.89 -7.90
N ALA A 138 0.08 -15.17 -7.19
CA ALA A 138 0.43 -16.55 -6.88
C ALA A 138 -0.59 -17.11 -5.88
N VAL A 139 -1.24 -18.19 -6.24
CA VAL A 139 -2.27 -18.85 -5.43
C VAL A 139 -1.81 -20.25 -5.06
N VAL A 140 -1.95 -20.60 -3.79
CA VAL A 140 -1.79 -21.98 -3.30
C VAL A 140 -3.16 -22.62 -3.13
N VAL A 141 -3.28 -23.84 -3.64
CA VAL A 141 -4.48 -24.67 -3.50
C VAL A 141 -4.16 -25.85 -2.60
N ALA A 142 -5.02 -26.12 -1.63
CA ALA A 142 -4.98 -27.31 -0.81
C ALA A 142 -5.96 -28.37 -1.39
N TYR A 143 -5.45 -29.52 -1.70
CA TYR A 143 -6.23 -30.71 -2.04
C TYR A 143 -6.14 -31.74 -0.93
N GLY A 144 -7.24 -32.34 -0.56
CA GLY A 144 -7.24 -33.46 0.35
C GLY A 144 -6.61 -34.71 -0.29
N ILE A 145 -5.83 -35.44 0.50
CA ILE A 145 -5.18 -36.68 0.05
C ILE A 145 -5.28 -37.77 1.13
N PRO A 146 -5.19 -39.06 0.73
CA PRO A 146 -5.09 -40.15 1.71
C PRO A 146 -3.90 -39.95 2.66
N SER A 147 -4.12 -40.17 3.97
CA SER A 147 -3.10 -40.00 5.02
C SER A 147 -2.16 -41.21 5.19
N ALA A 148 -2.11 -42.11 4.22
CA ALA A 148 -1.29 -43.32 4.23
C ALA A 148 0.07 -43.11 3.51
N TRP A 149 0.78 -42.05 3.91
CA TRP A 149 2.15 -41.75 3.42
C TRP A 149 3.06 -41.44 4.59
N ASN A 150 4.36 -41.37 4.36
CA ASN A 150 5.35 -41.10 5.40
C ASN A 150 6.44 -40.18 4.83
N ASP A 151 6.85 -39.17 5.57
CA ASP A 151 7.77 -38.12 5.15
C ASP A 151 9.19 -38.60 4.88
N GLU A 152 9.62 -39.72 5.51
CA GLU A 152 10.94 -40.32 5.28
C GLU A 152 11.04 -41.13 3.97
N THR A 153 9.90 -41.50 3.38
CA THR A 153 9.87 -42.42 2.23
C THR A 153 9.14 -41.91 1.01
N VAL A 154 8.31 -40.86 1.17
CA VAL A 154 7.50 -40.32 0.08
C VAL A 154 8.36 -39.69 -1.01
N THR A 155 7.98 -39.97 -2.24
CA THR A 155 8.59 -39.40 -3.45
C THR A 155 7.49 -38.87 -4.33
N TYR A 156 7.78 -38.10 -5.37
CA TYR A 156 6.77 -37.61 -6.30
C TYR A 156 5.94 -38.74 -6.94
N ASN A 157 6.63 -39.87 -7.25
CA ASN A 157 6.00 -41.06 -7.86
C ASN A 157 5.15 -41.86 -6.88
N THR A 158 5.34 -41.71 -5.58
CA THR A 158 4.62 -42.46 -4.53
C THR A 158 3.69 -41.54 -3.70
N ALA A 159 3.73 -40.24 -3.93
CA ALA A 159 2.85 -39.31 -3.27
C ALA A 159 1.40 -39.61 -3.65
N PRO A 160 0.46 -39.55 -2.70
CA PRO A 160 -0.96 -39.74 -3.01
C PRO A 160 -1.43 -38.73 -4.08
N ASP A 161 -2.20 -39.24 -5.04
CA ASP A 161 -2.85 -38.44 -6.06
C ASP A 161 -4.04 -37.67 -5.48
N TYR A 162 -4.46 -36.64 -6.19
CA TYR A 162 -5.64 -35.82 -5.91
C TYR A 162 -6.38 -35.52 -7.21
N SER A 163 -7.64 -35.13 -7.09
CA SER A 163 -8.50 -34.70 -8.18
C SER A 163 -9.21 -33.38 -7.82
N GLU A 164 -9.89 -32.77 -8.78
CA GLU A 164 -10.68 -31.56 -8.51
C GLU A 164 -11.79 -31.78 -7.47
N SER A 165 -12.26 -33.03 -7.29
CA SER A 165 -13.23 -33.36 -6.24
C SER A 165 -12.63 -33.37 -4.83
N ASP A 166 -11.33 -33.36 -4.71
CA ASP A 166 -10.60 -33.35 -3.43
C ASP A 166 -10.19 -31.91 -3.04
N TYR A 167 -10.68 -30.90 -3.73
CA TYR A 167 -10.43 -29.49 -3.43
C TYR A 167 -10.89 -29.18 -2.00
N ALA A 168 -9.96 -28.63 -1.21
CA ALA A 168 -10.21 -28.26 0.18
C ALA A 168 -10.25 -26.75 0.40
N GLY A 169 -9.50 -25.97 -0.39
CA GLY A 169 -9.47 -24.50 -0.33
C GLY A 169 -8.28 -23.90 -1.04
N GLU A 170 -8.30 -22.58 -1.22
CA GLU A 170 -7.18 -21.86 -1.82
C GLU A 170 -6.96 -20.49 -1.15
N ALA A 171 -5.77 -19.94 -1.26
CA ALA A 171 -5.44 -18.60 -0.80
C ALA A 171 -4.28 -18.00 -1.60
N ASP A 172 -4.19 -16.67 -1.59
CA ASP A 172 -3.07 -15.95 -2.17
C ASP A 172 -1.78 -16.21 -1.38
N ILE A 173 -0.68 -16.45 -2.09
CA ILE A 173 0.63 -16.64 -1.47
C ILE A 173 1.19 -15.26 -1.09
N PRO A 174 1.44 -14.97 0.19
CA PRO A 174 2.06 -13.72 0.61
C PRO A 174 3.54 -13.68 0.18
N GLN A 175 4.13 -12.49 0.14
CA GLN A 175 5.56 -12.34 -0.09
C GLN A 175 6.36 -12.97 1.06
N GLN A 176 5.97 -12.68 2.29
CA GLN A 176 6.44 -13.29 3.53
C GLN A 176 5.30 -13.21 4.55
N GLY A 177 5.14 -14.23 5.39
CA GLY A 177 4.12 -14.27 6.43
C GLY A 177 3.17 -15.44 6.32
N TYR A 178 2.15 -15.44 7.16
CA TYR A 178 1.14 -16.48 7.18
C TYR A 178 0.20 -16.43 5.98
N CYS A 179 -0.01 -17.58 5.38
CA CYS A 179 -1.08 -17.89 4.45
C CYS A 179 -2.09 -18.78 5.16
N ASN A 180 -3.33 -18.33 5.26
CA ASN A 180 -4.42 -19.06 5.93
C ASN A 180 -5.39 -19.53 4.86
N ILE A 181 -5.43 -20.83 4.61
CA ILE A 181 -6.33 -21.46 3.65
C ILE A 181 -7.55 -21.95 4.42
N ASP A 182 -8.75 -21.48 4.06
CA ASP A 182 -9.99 -21.97 4.64
C ASP A 182 -10.27 -23.36 4.07
N VAL A 183 -10.24 -24.36 4.95
CA VAL A 183 -10.46 -25.79 4.63
C VAL A 183 -11.65 -26.36 5.41
N THR A 184 -12.52 -25.49 5.88
CA THR A 184 -13.62 -25.80 6.81
C THR A 184 -14.49 -26.94 6.32
N ASP A 185 -15.07 -26.81 5.15
CA ASP A 185 -16.02 -27.80 4.62
C ASP A 185 -15.37 -29.16 4.44
N TYR A 186 -14.18 -29.18 3.86
CA TYR A 186 -13.46 -30.44 3.63
C TYR A 186 -13.10 -31.15 4.94
N VAL A 187 -12.63 -30.42 5.94
CA VAL A 187 -12.24 -31.04 7.22
C VAL A 187 -13.46 -31.59 7.96
N PHE A 188 -14.59 -30.88 7.98
CA PHE A 188 -15.81 -31.37 8.60
C PHE A 188 -16.36 -32.61 7.89
N ASP A 189 -16.38 -32.64 6.57
CA ASP A 189 -16.80 -33.81 5.81
C ASP A 189 -15.96 -35.06 6.13
N GLN A 190 -14.65 -34.88 6.29
CA GLN A 190 -13.76 -35.97 6.69
C GLN A 190 -13.96 -36.38 8.17
N TYR A 191 -14.13 -35.40 9.06
CA TYR A 191 -14.37 -35.64 10.47
C TYR A 191 -15.70 -36.38 10.70
N ASP A 192 -16.75 -35.97 10.04
CA ASP A 192 -18.09 -36.61 10.12
C ASP A 192 -18.05 -38.02 9.53
N SER A 193 -17.15 -38.29 8.59
CA SER A 193 -16.87 -39.62 8.08
C SER A 193 -16.01 -40.48 9.00
N GLY A 194 -15.59 -39.95 10.16
CA GLY A 194 -14.84 -40.63 11.21
C GLY A 194 -13.32 -40.58 11.06
N ALA A 195 -12.79 -39.69 10.22
CA ALA A 195 -11.35 -39.50 10.08
C ALA A 195 -10.72 -38.98 11.38
N LYS A 196 -9.58 -39.55 11.76
CA LYS A 196 -8.77 -39.11 12.91
C LYS A 196 -7.51 -38.36 12.49
N LYS A 197 -7.14 -38.49 11.25
CA LYS A 197 -6.04 -37.74 10.59
C LYS A 197 -6.54 -37.18 9.29
N ILE A 198 -5.95 -36.08 8.89
CA ILE A 198 -6.22 -35.45 7.62
C ILE A 198 -4.91 -35.06 6.94
N SER A 199 -4.84 -35.21 5.64
CA SER A 199 -3.66 -34.82 4.87
C SER A 199 -4.02 -33.94 3.71
N PHE A 200 -3.17 -32.98 3.44
CA PHE A 200 -3.27 -32.05 2.32
C PHE A 200 -2.07 -32.12 1.40
N ARG A 201 -2.32 -31.95 0.12
CA ARG A 201 -1.29 -31.64 -0.88
C ARG A 201 -1.46 -30.21 -1.33
N LEU A 202 -0.47 -29.39 -1.03
CA LEU A 202 -0.43 -27.98 -1.43
C LEU A 202 0.23 -27.87 -2.80
N VAL A 203 -0.49 -27.23 -3.70
CA VAL A 203 -0.11 -27.07 -5.10
C VAL A 203 -0.19 -25.60 -5.46
N GLU A 204 0.80 -25.06 -6.12
CA GLU A 204 0.70 -23.72 -6.66
C GLU A 204 -0.14 -23.73 -7.94
N LYS A 205 -1.17 -22.90 -8.00
CA LYS A 205 -2.08 -22.78 -9.15
C LYS A 205 -1.42 -22.07 -10.33
N THR A 206 -0.68 -21.02 -10.03
CA THR A 206 -0.04 -20.14 -11.02
C THR A 206 1.23 -20.77 -11.57
N VAL A 207 1.36 -20.88 -12.89
CA VAL A 207 2.59 -21.36 -13.54
C VAL A 207 3.64 -20.25 -13.55
N ARG A 208 4.76 -20.45 -12.86
CA ARG A 208 5.85 -19.47 -12.80
C ARG A 208 7.23 -20.09 -12.68
N THR A 209 8.27 -19.29 -12.90
CA THR A 209 9.67 -19.73 -12.85
C THR A 209 10.21 -19.82 -11.43
N ASN A 210 9.73 -18.98 -10.52
CA ASN A 210 10.15 -18.95 -9.13
C ASN A 210 9.42 -20.02 -8.31
N GLN A 211 9.95 -20.34 -7.16
CA GLN A 211 9.35 -21.22 -6.16
C GLN A 211 8.90 -20.38 -4.96
N SER A 212 7.94 -20.88 -4.22
CA SER A 212 7.60 -20.41 -2.88
C SER A 212 8.18 -21.37 -1.85
N GLU A 213 8.47 -20.86 -0.66
CA GLU A 213 9.14 -21.57 0.42
C GLU A 213 8.34 -21.44 1.70
N ILE A 214 7.99 -22.57 2.33
CA ILE A 214 7.31 -22.63 3.62
C ILE A 214 8.17 -23.40 4.63
N PHE A 215 8.05 -23.05 5.91
CA PHE A 215 8.79 -23.77 6.94
C PHE A 215 8.26 -25.19 7.15
N SER A 216 9.21 -26.13 7.35
CA SER A 216 8.95 -27.49 7.79
C SER A 216 8.78 -27.55 9.31
N THR A 217 8.09 -28.56 9.82
CA THR A 217 8.08 -28.91 11.25
C THR A 217 9.45 -29.30 11.79
N LYS A 218 10.43 -29.51 10.91
CA LYS A 218 11.83 -29.80 11.26
C LYS A 218 12.66 -28.53 11.53
N SER A 219 12.10 -27.35 11.23
CA SER A 219 12.71 -26.07 11.57
C SER A 219 12.81 -25.90 13.08
N PRO A 220 13.88 -25.29 13.61
CA PRO A 220 13.96 -24.95 15.03
C PRO A 220 13.02 -23.81 15.42
N LYS A 221 12.42 -23.10 14.46
CA LYS A 221 11.47 -22.01 14.66
C LYS A 221 10.05 -22.58 14.78
N ALA A 222 9.68 -23.03 15.99
CA ALA A 222 8.38 -23.68 16.21
C ALA A 222 7.18 -22.78 15.87
N GLU A 223 7.34 -21.47 15.99
CA GLU A 223 6.32 -20.44 15.73
C GLU A 223 5.88 -20.35 14.27
N VAL A 224 6.66 -20.88 13.32
CA VAL A 224 6.35 -20.87 11.88
C VAL A 224 5.99 -22.24 11.30
N HIS A 225 5.84 -23.25 12.15
CA HIS A 225 5.44 -24.59 11.69
C HIS A 225 4.06 -24.58 11.04
N PRO A 226 3.79 -25.45 10.06
CA PRO A 226 2.46 -25.65 9.51
C PRO A 226 1.46 -26.09 10.58
N VAL A 227 0.32 -25.41 10.70
CA VAL A 227 -0.70 -25.64 11.73
C VAL A 227 -2.07 -25.78 11.08
N LEU A 228 -2.84 -26.76 11.55
CA LEU A 228 -4.28 -26.79 11.33
C LEU A 228 -4.98 -26.21 12.54
N ARG A 229 -5.74 -25.15 12.36
CA ARG A 229 -6.39 -24.36 13.40
C ARG A 229 -7.90 -24.41 13.26
N ALA A 230 -8.55 -24.97 14.26
CA ALA A 230 -10.00 -24.98 14.39
C ALA A 230 -10.43 -23.77 15.23
N GLU A 231 -11.21 -22.89 14.65
CA GLU A 231 -11.65 -21.64 15.25
C GLU A 231 -13.16 -21.66 15.52
N TYR A 232 -13.56 -21.13 16.67
CA TYR A 232 -14.88 -20.62 16.84
C TYR A 232 -14.88 -19.14 16.47
N VAL A 233 -15.16 -18.86 15.24
CA VAL A 233 -15.51 -17.50 14.83
C VAL A 233 -16.94 -17.32 15.30
N ARG A 234 -17.18 -16.41 16.22
CA ARG A 234 -18.53 -15.95 16.51
C ARG A 234 -19.08 -15.44 15.17
N VAL A 235 -19.79 -16.31 14.48
CA VAL A 235 -20.62 -15.84 13.37
C VAL A 235 -21.63 -14.95 14.09
N THR A 236 -21.45 -13.66 13.96
CA THR A 236 -22.50 -12.72 14.28
C THR A 236 -23.59 -12.92 13.26
N GLU A 237 -24.35 -14.02 13.40
CA GLU A 237 -25.69 -14.13 12.81
C GLU A 237 -26.55 -12.96 13.27
N SER A 238 -26.06 -12.20 14.21
CA SER A 238 -26.72 -11.06 14.76
C SER A 238 -25.95 -9.82 14.37
N TYR A 239 -26.41 -9.15 13.35
CA TYR A 239 -26.58 -7.73 13.39
C TYR A 239 -26.93 -7.36 14.85
N VAL A 240 -25.92 -6.91 15.58
CA VAL A 240 -26.10 -6.47 16.99
C VAL A 240 -26.76 -5.12 16.91
N SER A 241 -28.09 -5.11 16.90
CA SER A 241 -28.89 -3.89 16.92
C SER A 241 -28.81 -3.17 18.28
N GLY A 242 -28.41 -3.87 19.34
CA GLY A 242 -28.24 -3.34 20.69
C GLY A 242 -26.75 -3.19 21.04
N ILE A 243 -26.05 -2.22 20.43
CA ILE A 243 -24.65 -1.92 20.75
C ILE A 243 -24.55 -1.21 22.10
N TYR A 244 -25.48 -0.31 22.39
CA TYR A 244 -25.58 0.36 23.67
C TYR A 244 -26.79 -0.15 24.45
N ASP A 245 -26.62 -0.32 25.78
CA ASP A 245 -27.72 -0.66 26.69
C ASP A 245 -28.76 0.46 26.75
N ASP A 246 -28.34 1.72 26.63
CA ASP A 246 -29.22 2.87 26.51
C ASP A 246 -29.86 2.89 25.12
N LYS A 247 -31.19 2.79 25.12
CA LYS A 247 -31.96 2.76 23.87
C LYS A 247 -31.82 4.02 23.05
N ASP A 248 -31.80 5.19 23.69
CA ASP A 248 -31.74 6.48 22.98
C ASP A 248 -30.36 6.67 22.34
N ALA A 249 -29.29 6.26 23.03
CA ALA A 249 -27.93 6.24 22.48
C ALA A 249 -27.80 5.26 21.31
N ASN A 250 -28.43 4.09 21.44
CA ASN A 250 -28.42 3.09 20.37
C ASN A 250 -29.21 3.55 19.14
N ASP A 251 -30.39 4.11 19.32
CA ASP A 251 -31.19 4.64 18.23
C ASP A 251 -30.47 5.83 17.54
N ALA A 252 -29.78 6.68 18.29
CA ALA A 252 -28.95 7.77 17.75
C ALA A 252 -27.78 7.26 16.89
N LEU A 253 -27.12 6.17 17.30
CA LEU A 253 -26.05 5.56 16.53
C LEU A 253 -26.54 5.09 15.15
N TRP A 254 -27.67 4.36 15.13
CA TRP A 254 -28.23 3.85 13.86
C TRP A 254 -28.79 4.97 12.97
N ALA A 255 -29.36 6.03 13.57
CA ALA A 255 -29.77 7.22 12.84
C ALA A 255 -28.58 7.93 12.21
N TYR A 256 -27.47 8.08 12.94
CA TYR A 256 -26.21 8.60 12.40
C TYR A 256 -25.68 7.77 11.23
N ALA A 257 -25.67 6.44 11.37
CA ALA A 257 -25.21 5.55 10.32
C ALA A 257 -26.10 5.67 9.06
N GLN A 258 -27.42 5.85 9.23
CA GLN A 258 -28.32 6.10 8.10
C GLN A 258 -28.05 7.46 7.44
N GLU A 259 -27.77 8.50 8.21
CA GLU A 259 -27.37 9.82 7.68
C GLU A 259 -26.10 9.74 6.85
N MET A 260 -25.10 8.98 7.31
CA MET A 260 -23.86 8.75 6.56
C MET A 260 -24.12 8.03 5.23
N TYR A 261 -24.95 7.00 5.25
CA TYR A 261 -25.36 6.31 4.04
C TYR A 261 -26.11 7.24 3.07
N ASP A 262 -27.13 7.96 3.55
CA ASP A 262 -27.98 8.83 2.72
C ASP A 262 -27.15 9.94 2.06
N SER A 263 -26.22 10.52 2.82
CA SER A 263 -25.30 11.54 2.34
C SER A 263 -24.38 11.02 1.23
N TRP A 264 -23.79 9.83 1.42
CA TRP A 264 -22.99 9.17 0.40
C TRP A 264 -23.84 8.76 -0.81
N TYR A 265 -25.02 8.18 -0.58
CA TYR A 265 -25.87 7.68 -1.65
C TYR A 265 -26.33 8.81 -2.58
N ALA A 266 -26.62 10.00 -2.04
CA ALA A 266 -26.94 11.18 -2.84
C ALA A 266 -25.76 11.54 -3.77
N ARG A 267 -24.53 11.61 -3.26
CA ARG A 267 -23.31 11.86 -4.08
C ARG A 267 -23.06 10.75 -5.08
N TYR A 268 -23.23 9.49 -4.66
CA TYR A 268 -23.13 8.34 -5.56
C TYR A 268 -24.09 8.47 -6.74
N GLN A 269 -25.33 8.90 -6.50
CA GLN A 269 -26.30 9.13 -7.59
C GLN A 269 -25.89 10.31 -8.49
N GLU A 270 -25.32 11.38 -7.96
CA GLU A 270 -24.76 12.47 -8.75
C GLU A 270 -23.62 12.00 -9.65
N ILE A 271 -22.70 11.19 -9.10
CA ILE A 271 -21.58 10.59 -9.84
C ILE A 271 -22.10 9.66 -10.96
N LEU A 272 -23.11 8.84 -10.66
CA LEU A 272 -23.73 7.96 -11.65
C LEU A 272 -24.41 8.75 -12.78
N ALA A 273 -25.13 9.81 -12.43
CA ALA A 273 -25.81 10.68 -13.40
C ALA A 273 -24.83 11.44 -14.31
N LYS A 274 -23.66 11.78 -13.79
CA LYS A 274 -22.56 12.40 -14.55
C LYS A 274 -21.98 11.43 -15.59
N GLY A 275 -21.92 10.13 -15.25
CA GLY A 275 -21.44 9.08 -16.14
C GLY A 275 -19.91 9.15 -16.40
N ASN A 276 -19.50 8.63 -17.54
CA ASN A 276 -18.11 8.70 -17.99
C ASN A 276 -17.79 10.06 -18.63
N TYR A 277 -16.60 10.55 -18.39
CA TYR A 277 -16.06 11.67 -19.16
C TYR A 277 -15.68 11.22 -20.58
N THR A 278 -15.52 12.18 -21.48
CA THR A 278 -14.89 11.90 -22.77
C THR A 278 -13.43 11.58 -22.52
N PRO A 279 -12.98 10.35 -22.84
CA PRO A 279 -11.61 9.99 -22.52
C PRO A 279 -10.62 10.73 -23.40
N ASN A 280 -9.41 10.91 -22.88
CA ASN A 280 -8.28 11.31 -23.70
C ASN A 280 -8.00 10.27 -24.78
N GLU A 281 -7.41 10.67 -25.88
CA GLU A 281 -6.94 9.70 -26.89
C GLU A 281 -5.95 8.73 -26.23
N LYS A 282 -6.04 7.46 -26.61
CA LYS A 282 -5.14 6.45 -26.09
C LYS A 282 -3.72 6.72 -26.59
N ILE A 283 -2.82 6.98 -25.67
CA ILE A 283 -1.42 7.26 -26.00
C ILE A 283 -0.78 6.01 -26.59
N VAL A 284 -0.23 6.12 -27.80
CA VAL A 284 0.58 5.07 -28.43
C VAL A 284 2.03 5.53 -28.39
N SER A 285 2.82 4.97 -27.49
CA SER A 285 4.25 5.29 -27.46
C SER A 285 4.92 4.93 -28.77
N PRO A 286 5.72 5.84 -29.33
CA PRO A 286 6.59 5.51 -30.45
C PRO A 286 7.50 4.32 -30.11
N ALA A 287 7.74 3.43 -31.07
CA ALA A 287 8.67 2.33 -30.86
C ALA A 287 10.08 2.88 -30.57
N SER A 288 10.70 2.38 -29.53
CA SER A 288 12.12 2.60 -29.25
C SER A 288 12.89 1.31 -29.51
N ASP A 289 14.04 1.40 -30.14
CA ASP A 289 14.96 0.27 -30.31
C ASP A 289 15.94 0.17 -29.14
N TYR A 290 16.04 1.22 -28.33
CA TYR A 290 16.85 1.23 -27.13
C TYR A 290 16.14 0.53 -25.98
N THR A 291 16.89 -0.27 -25.22
CA THR A 291 16.33 -1.05 -24.10
C THR A 291 17.22 -0.96 -22.88
N VAL A 292 16.58 -0.95 -21.70
CA VAL A 292 17.23 -1.09 -20.39
C VAL A 292 16.78 -2.39 -19.76
N THR A 293 17.73 -3.17 -19.24
CA THR A 293 17.44 -4.39 -18.49
C THR A 293 17.45 -4.10 -17.00
N THR A 294 16.36 -4.39 -16.32
CA THR A 294 16.26 -4.23 -14.88
C THR A 294 16.64 -5.52 -14.19
N LEU A 295 17.26 -5.38 -13.02
CA LEU A 295 17.41 -6.44 -12.06
C LEU A 295 16.12 -6.47 -11.22
N ALA A 296 15.58 -7.64 -10.97
CA ALA A 296 14.62 -7.78 -9.88
C ALA A 296 15.31 -7.41 -8.56
N ARG A 297 14.52 -7.12 -7.51
CA ARG A 297 15.06 -6.72 -6.20
C ARG A 297 16.27 -7.58 -5.82
N ALA A 298 17.29 -6.98 -5.22
CA ALA A 298 18.49 -7.69 -4.77
C ALA A 298 18.10 -8.93 -3.95
N GLY A 299 18.67 -10.08 -4.32
CA GLY A 299 18.29 -11.37 -3.73
C GLY A 299 17.28 -12.19 -4.54
N THR A 300 16.67 -11.63 -5.60
CA THR A 300 15.86 -12.42 -6.54
C THR A 300 16.72 -13.11 -7.59
N PRO A 301 16.34 -14.35 -8.00
CA PRO A 301 17.09 -15.09 -9.02
C PRO A 301 17.17 -14.32 -10.35
N THR A 302 18.24 -14.52 -11.09
CA THR A 302 18.49 -13.94 -12.44
C THR A 302 17.38 -14.22 -13.47
N ALA A 303 16.46 -15.13 -13.18
CA ALA A 303 15.29 -15.44 -14.03
C ALA A 303 14.23 -14.32 -14.07
N SER A 304 14.35 -13.30 -13.22
CA SER A 304 13.42 -12.17 -13.15
C SER A 304 13.93 -10.87 -13.79
N LEU A 305 14.99 -10.95 -14.59
CA LEU A 305 15.45 -9.81 -15.38
C LEU A 305 14.38 -9.41 -16.40
N LYS A 306 14.03 -8.12 -16.40
CA LYS A 306 13.12 -7.55 -17.39
C LYS A 306 13.84 -6.54 -18.25
N THR A 307 13.55 -6.60 -19.54
CA THR A 307 14.07 -5.65 -20.51
C THR A 307 12.93 -4.78 -20.99
N PHE A 308 13.07 -3.48 -20.82
CA PHE A 308 12.10 -2.49 -21.22
C PHE A 308 12.62 -1.64 -22.39
N LYS A 309 11.75 -1.41 -23.35
CA LYS A 309 11.99 -0.36 -24.35
C LYS A 309 12.00 0.98 -23.63
N THR A 310 13.02 1.79 -23.89
CA THR A 310 13.28 3.02 -23.14
C THR A 310 13.45 4.16 -24.12
N ARG A 311 12.75 5.25 -23.89
CA ARG A 311 12.84 6.48 -24.71
C ARG A 311 13.68 7.49 -23.96
N LEU A 312 14.50 8.21 -24.71
CA LEU A 312 15.29 9.34 -24.23
C LEU A 312 14.85 10.60 -24.97
N VAL A 313 14.97 11.76 -24.34
CA VAL A 313 14.61 13.05 -24.96
C VAL A 313 15.31 13.20 -26.33
N THR A 314 16.58 12.82 -26.40
CA THR A 314 17.38 12.88 -27.62
C THR A 314 16.93 11.90 -28.73
N THR A 315 16.12 10.90 -28.38
CA THR A 315 15.59 9.90 -29.32
C THR A 315 14.13 10.15 -29.71
N VAL A 316 13.50 11.19 -29.18
CA VAL A 316 12.13 11.58 -29.55
C VAL A 316 12.18 12.09 -31.00
N LYS A 317 11.64 11.28 -31.91
CA LYS A 317 11.72 11.54 -33.36
C LYS A 317 10.99 12.82 -33.73
N GLY A 318 11.71 13.77 -34.29
CA GLY A 318 11.16 15.05 -34.73
C GLY A 318 11.20 16.16 -33.69
N TYR A 319 11.58 15.84 -32.46
CA TYR A 319 11.87 16.84 -31.43
C TYR A 319 13.32 17.32 -31.55
N ASN A 320 13.51 18.61 -31.43
CA ASN A 320 14.86 19.23 -31.34
C ASN A 320 14.99 19.79 -29.91
N LEU A 321 16.11 19.50 -29.28
CA LEU A 321 16.41 20.09 -27.96
C LEU A 321 16.35 21.61 -28.03
N GLU A 322 15.71 22.21 -27.08
CA GLU A 322 15.62 23.64 -26.86
C GLU A 322 16.59 24.08 -25.75
N ASP A 323 17.08 25.30 -25.83
CA ASP A 323 17.61 25.97 -24.65
C ASP A 323 16.45 26.18 -23.68
N GLY A 324 16.68 25.98 -22.36
CA GLY A 324 15.62 26.12 -21.36
C GLY A 324 14.88 27.44 -21.48
N ARG A 325 13.55 27.41 -21.33
CA ARG A 325 12.71 28.61 -21.37
C ARG A 325 12.89 29.46 -20.10
N GLU A 326 12.67 30.76 -20.25
CA GLU A 326 12.62 31.65 -19.08
C GLU A 326 11.38 31.31 -18.23
N GLU A 327 11.63 31.05 -16.95
CA GLU A 327 10.60 30.65 -15.99
C GLU A 327 10.42 31.70 -14.89
N THR A 328 9.23 31.74 -14.31
CA THR A 328 8.99 32.49 -13.06
C THR A 328 9.75 31.86 -11.90
N VAL A 329 9.82 32.56 -10.77
CA VAL A 329 10.37 31.99 -9.50
C VAL A 329 9.60 30.75 -9.00
N TYR A 330 8.43 30.49 -9.53
CA TYR A 330 7.57 29.35 -9.25
C TYR A 330 7.71 28.23 -10.30
N GLY A 331 8.47 28.46 -11.36
CA GLY A 331 8.69 27.53 -12.46
C GLY A 331 7.64 27.63 -13.60
N GLY A 332 6.84 28.67 -13.68
CA GLY A 332 5.87 28.92 -14.75
C GLY A 332 6.55 29.43 -16.02
N ASP A 333 6.09 28.99 -17.19
CA ASP A 333 6.60 29.38 -18.52
C ASP A 333 6.20 30.82 -18.85
N THR A 334 7.15 31.76 -18.82
CA THR A 334 6.92 33.17 -19.13
C THR A 334 6.66 33.45 -20.61
N THR A 335 6.92 32.47 -21.50
CA THR A 335 6.63 32.57 -22.91
C THR A 335 5.19 32.21 -23.28
N ALA A 336 4.48 31.52 -22.37
CA ALA A 336 3.08 31.16 -22.55
C ALA A 336 2.13 32.34 -22.24
N GLU A 337 0.88 32.24 -22.72
CA GLU A 337 -0.14 33.24 -22.42
C GLU A 337 -0.43 33.30 -20.91
N ARG A 338 -0.21 34.48 -20.33
CA ARG A 338 -0.44 34.72 -18.93
C ARG A 338 -1.94 34.66 -18.59
N GLN A 339 -2.27 33.89 -17.59
CA GLN A 339 -3.60 33.77 -17.01
C GLN A 339 -3.79 34.78 -15.86
N GLU A 340 -4.88 34.68 -15.12
CA GLU A 340 -5.12 35.50 -13.94
C GLU A 340 -4.07 35.22 -12.85
N ALA A 341 -3.41 36.28 -12.37
CA ALA A 341 -2.48 36.21 -11.25
C ALA A 341 -3.24 36.36 -9.93
N THR A 342 -3.46 35.26 -9.24
CA THR A 342 -4.23 35.24 -7.98
C THR A 342 -3.35 35.37 -6.74
N GLY A 343 -2.03 35.27 -6.87
CA GLY A 343 -1.10 35.15 -5.75
C GLY A 343 -1.09 33.73 -5.14
N ARG A 344 -1.85 32.80 -5.69
CA ARG A 344 -1.96 31.40 -5.26
C ARG A 344 -1.90 30.47 -6.49
N TYR A 345 -1.56 29.22 -6.25
CA TYR A 345 -1.68 28.20 -7.27
C TYR A 345 -3.14 27.80 -7.51
N TYR A 346 -3.49 27.53 -8.76
CA TYR A 346 -4.76 26.90 -9.14
C TYR A 346 -4.58 26.03 -10.38
N THR A 347 -5.56 25.19 -10.68
CA THR A 347 -5.55 24.33 -11.88
C THR A 347 -6.48 24.89 -12.94
N LYS A 348 -6.08 24.78 -14.21
CA LYS A 348 -6.89 25.22 -15.35
C LYS A 348 -6.64 24.34 -16.58
N LYS A 349 -7.72 24.05 -17.31
CA LYS A 349 -7.62 23.37 -18.61
C LYS A 349 -7.45 24.40 -19.71
N ILE A 350 -6.35 24.33 -20.46
CA ILE A 350 -6.03 25.20 -21.60
C ILE A 350 -5.81 24.28 -22.80
N ASP A 351 -6.56 24.51 -23.89
CA ASP A 351 -6.49 23.73 -25.12
C ASP A 351 -6.55 22.18 -24.92
N GLY A 352 -7.39 21.79 -23.95
CA GLY A 352 -7.60 20.38 -23.62
C GLY A 352 -6.56 19.75 -22.69
N ARG A 353 -5.48 20.45 -22.37
CA ARG A 353 -4.45 20.02 -21.39
C ARG A 353 -4.72 20.69 -20.04
N TRP A 354 -4.55 19.93 -18.96
CA TRP A 354 -4.52 20.46 -17.61
C TRP A 354 -3.16 21.11 -17.31
N TRP A 355 -3.23 22.26 -16.68
CA TRP A 355 -2.10 23.04 -16.21
C TRP A 355 -2.26 23.43 -14.74
N VAL A 356 -1.17 23.53 -14.04
CA VAL A 356 -1.05 24.34 -12.85
C VAL A 356 -0.82 25.79 -13.30
N ILE A 357 -1.54 26.74 -12.72
CA ILE A 357 -1.24 28.15 -12.91
C ILE A 357 -0.53 28.64 -11.64
N ASP A 358 0.62 29.22 -11.83
CA ASP A 358 1.44 29.72 -10.73
C ASP A 358 0.88 31.03 -10.12
N PRO A 359 1.34 31.48 -8.96
CA PRO A 359 0.86 32.72 -8.33
C PRO A 359 0.99 33.97 -9.20
N LEU A 360 1.87 34.01 -10.17
CA LEU A 360 2.04 35.11 -11.12
C LEU A 360 1.17 34.98 -12.37
N GLY A 361 0.42 33.88 -12.51
CA GLY A 361 -0.54 33.65 -13.59
C GLY A 361 0.06 32.89 -14.79
N TYR A 362 1.22 32.26 -14.67
CA TYR A 362 1.81 31.55 -15.78
C TYR A 362 1.54 30.03 -15.69
N PRO A 363 1.28 29.37 -16.84
CA PRO A 363 1.20 27.90 -16.86
C PRO A 363 2.51 27.29 -16.37
N CYS A 364 2.37 26.37 -15.41
CA CYS A 364 3.47 25.71 -14.73
C CYS A 364 3.31 24.20 -14.79
N TYR A 365 4.39 23.48 -15.07
CA TYR A 365 4.45 22.03 -14.97
C TYR A 365 5.32 21.63 -13.77
N ILE A 366 4.83 20.76 -12.92
CA ILE A 366 5.50 20.41 -11.66
C ILE A 366 6.63 19.41 -11.93
N ARG A 367 7.84 19.80 -11.54
CA ARG A 367 9.07 19.00 -11.56
C ARG A 367 9.59 19.00 -10.13
N GLY A 368 9.21 17.99 -9.38
CA GLY A 368 9.42 18.00 -7.96
C GLY A 368 10.36 16.91 -7.45
N ILE A 369 10.71 17.04 -6.17
CA ILE A 369 11.52 16.09 -5.44
C ILE A 369 10.99 15.90 -4.01
N ASN A 370 11.10 14.67 -3.51
CA ASN A 370 10.73 14.30 -2.15
C ASN A 370 11.95 14.24 -1.23
N HIS A 371 11.69 14.33 0.07
CA HIS A 371 12.66 14.11 1.14
C HIS A 371 13.93 14.95 0.98
N ILE A 372 13.75 16.29 0.75
CA ILE A 372 14.86 17.22 0.86
C ILE A 372 15.19 17.40 2.34
N ASN A 373 15.90 16.43 2.88
CA ASN A 373 16.38 16.38 4.25
C ASN A 373 17.87 16.09 4.22
N TYR A 374 18.63 16.61 5.19
CA TYR A 374 20.04 16.26 5.29
C TYR A 374 20.28 14.83 5.78
N SER A 375 19.25 14.17 6.25
CA SER A 375 19.26 12.78 6.69
C SER A 375 17.92 12.13 6.36
N TYR A 376 17.95 10.98 5.72
CA TYR A 376 16.73 10.24 5.43
C TYR A 376 16.01 9.83 6.72
N GLN A 377 14.71 10.16 6.82
CA GLN A 377 13.86 9.95 8.00
C GLN A 377 14.42 10.61 9.30
N ASN A 378 15.27 11.63 9.18
CA ASN A 378 15.89 12.34 10.30
C ASN A 378 16.64 11.43 11.31
N GLY A 379 17.13 10.26 10.85
CA GLY A 379 17.64 9.21 11.71
C GLY A 379 19.12 8.83 11.56
N SER A 380 19.86 9.38 10.57
CA SER A 380 21.26 9.02 10.36
C SER A 380 22.23 10.02 11.01
N PRO A 381 22.92 9.64 12.10
CA PRO A 381 23.99 10.45 12.66
C PRO A 381 25.15 10.67 11.68
N TYR A 382 25.44 9.66 10.84
CA TYR A 382 26.49 9.75 9.83
C TYR A 382 26.18 10.85 8.82
N GLN A 383 25.00 10.82 8.19
CA GLN A 383 24.59 11.84 7.21
C GLN A 383 24.60 13.24 7.82
N LYS A 384 24.16 13.39 9.07
CA LYS A 384 24.23 14.67 9.77
C LYS A 384 25.65 15.15 9.96
N GLU A 385 26.57 14.26 10.35
CA GLU A 385 27.98 14.60 10.49
C GLU A 385 28.62 15.05 9.18
N GLN A 386 28.33 14.33 8.08
CA GLN A 386 28.82 14.69 6.75
C GLN A 386 28.23 16.03 6.28
N MET A 387 26.93 16.26 6.48
CA MET A 387 26.28 17.54 6.18
C MET A 387 27.00 18.70 6.89
N LEU A 388 27.32 18.56 8.19
CA LEU A 388 28.03 19.58 8.94
C LEU A 388 29.48 19.79 8.45
N LYS A 389 30.16 18.75 7.99
CA LYS A 389 31.49 18.86 7.37
C LYS A 389 31.46 19.63 6.06
N VAL A 390 30.44 19.37 5.22
CA VAL A 390 30.30 19.97 3.87
C VAL A 390 29.81 21.42 3.97
N TYR A 391 28.74 21.66 4.73
CA TYR A 391 28.01 22.94 4.72
C TYR A 391 28.25 23.78 6.00
N GLY A 392 28.63 23.17 7.10
CA GLY A 392 28.93 23.84 8.37
C GLY A 392 27.73 24.14 9.25
N SER A 393 26.52 24.22 8.71
CA SER A 393 25.27 24.34 9.48
C SER A 393 24.05 23.87 8.66
N ASP A 394 22.96 23.61 9.38
CA ASP A 394 21.69 23.18 8.80
C ASP A 394 21.12 24.25 7.83
N GLU A 395 21.19 25.54 8.20
CA GLU A 395 20.73 26.66 7.36
C GLU A 395 21.55 26.80 6.08
N LYS A 396 22.85 26.66 6.16
CA LYS A 396 23.72 26.73 4.97
C LYS A 396 23.47 25.53 4.05
N TRP A 397 23.24 24.35 4.63
CA TRP A 397 22.82 23.19 3.85
C TRP A 397 21.50 23.46 3.13
N ALA A 398 20.46 23.94 3.83
CA ALA A 398 19.15 24.19 3.23
C ALA A 398 19.24 25.16 2.04
N ILE A 399 19.97 26.28 2.21
CA ILE A 399 20.19 27.23 1.12
C ILE A 399 20.95 26.57 -0.05
N SER A 400 22.05 25.87 0.24
CA SER A 400 22.88 25.26 -0.81
C SER A 400 22.14 24.15 -1.55
N ALA A 401 21.43 23.26 -0.84
CA ALA A 401 20.64 22.19 -1.43
C ALA A 401 19.51 22.75 -2.31
N THR A 402 18.78 23.75 -1.83
CA THR A 402 17.72 24.41 -2.60
C THR A 402 18.26 25.01 -3.90
N ARG A 403 19.36 25.79 -3.83
CA ARG A 403 19.95 26.43 -4.99
C ARG A 403 20.54 25.41 -5.98
N TRP A 404 21.16 24.35 -5.46
CA TRP A 404 21.70 23.28 -6.28
C TRP A 404 20.58 22.58 -7.08
N ILE A 405 19.45 22.29 -6.43
CA ILE A 405 18.27 21.66 -7.06
C ILE A 405 17.66 22.60 -8.12
N GLN A 406 17.42 23.86 -7.77
CA GLN A 406 16.78 24.84 -8.65
C GLN A 406 17.64 25.13 -9.89
N ASN A 407 18.93 25.48 -9.65
CA ASN A 407 19.78 26.03 -10.70
C ASN A 407 20.34 24.98 -11.66
N ASN A 408 20.49 23.74 -11.22
CA ASN A 408 21.11 22.71 -12.05
C ASN A 408 20.10 21.72 -12.65
N TYR A 409 18.88 21.66 -12.11
CA TYR A 409 17.92 20.61 -12.54
C TYR A 409 16.53 21.14 -12.81
N SER A 410 16.32 22.44 -12.81
CA SER A 410 15.01 23.09 -13.05
C SER A 410 13.89 22.46 -12.22
N ILE A 411 14.20 22.00 -11.00
CA ILE A 411 13.21 21.47 -10.05
C ILE A 411 12.54 22.65 -9.33
N ASN A 412 11.20 22.70 -9.36
CA ASN A 412 10.41 23.81 -8.84
C ASN A 412 9.57 23.48 -7.61
N MET A 413 9.52 22.20 -7.18
CA MET A 413 8.59 21.74 -6.14
C MET A 413 9.29 20.81 -5.14
N ALA A 414 8.93 20.95 -3.85
CA ALA A 414 9.39 20.09 -2.77
C ALA A 414 8.20 19.41 -2.04
N SER A 415 8.40 18.18 -1.58
CA SER A 415 7.48 17.48 -0.68
C SER A 415 8.26 16.67 0.34
N ALA A 416 7.66 16.38 1.52
CA ALA A 416 8.29 15.64 2.60
C ALA A 416 9.72 16.18 2.89
N ARG A 417 9.85 17.47 3.10
CA ARG A 417 11.11 18.22 3.25
C ARG A 417 11.39 18.59 4.70
N ASP A 418 12.63 18.97 4.96
CA ASP A 418 12.99 19.69 6.19
C ASP A 418 12.32 21.07 6.22
N ALA A 419 11.90 21.54 7.40
CA ALA A 419 11.25 22.82 7.56
C ALA A 419 12.13 24.01 7.12
N LEU A 420 13.46 23.89 7.22
CA LEU A 420 14.39 24.91 6.77
C LEU A 420 14.34 25.18 5.26
N ILE A 421 13.92 24.20 4.46
CA ILE A 421 13.73 24.38 3.00
C ILE A 421 12.64 25.43 2.72
N GLU A 422 11.62 25.53 3.57
CA GLU A 422 10.56 26.51 3.44
C GLU A 422 11.04 27.94 3.70
N THR A 423 12.07 28.09 4.52
CA THR A 423 12.59 29.41 4.94
C THR A 423 13.58 30.03 3.94
N VAL A 424 14.00 29.27 2.92
CA VAL A 424 14.93 29.79 1.91
C VAL A 424 14.22 30.84 1.06
N GLU A 425 14.75 32.08 1.05
CA GLU A 425 14.23 33.18 0.22
C GLU A 425 14.28 32.79 -1.26
N ASP A 426 13.25 33.07 -2.04
CA ASP A 426 13.08 32.64 -3.45
C ASP A 426 13.37 31.13 -3.65
N GLY A 427 13.06 30.32 -2.65
CA GLY A 427 13.28 28.89 -2.68
C GLY A 427 12.14 28.15 -3.40
N LEU A 428 12.15 26.81 -3.29
CA LEU A 428 11.17 25.94 -3.90
C LEU A 428 9.74 26.21 -3.37
N SER A 429 8.76 26.07 -4.22
CA SER A 429 7.38 25.86 -3.78
C SER A 429 7.22 24.48 -3.16
N TYR A 430 6.15 24.25 -2.39
CA TYR A 430 6.05 23.01 -1.64
C TYR A 430 4.62 22.55 -1.41
N ILE A 431 4.49 21.23 -1.23
CA ILE A 431 3.26 20.56 -0.81
C ILE A 431 3.28 20.45 0.71
N VAL A 432 2.20 20.84 1.37
CA VAL A 432 2.04 20.72 2.83
C VAL A 432 1.39 19.37 3.14
N SER A 433 2.01 18.62 4.08
CA SER A 433 1.39 17.44 4.66
C SER A 433 0.42 17.86 5.76
N ALA A 434 -0.85 17.94 5.44
CA ALA A 434 -1.92 18.28 6.37
C ALA A 434 -2.24 17.10 7.31
N VAL A 435 -3.05 17.37 8.33
CA VAL A 435 -3.36 16.39 9.37
C VAL A 435 -4.44 15.43 8.87
N GLY A 436 -4.05 14.19 8.63
CA GLY A 436 -4.93 13.11 8.20
C GLY A 436 -5.33 12.16 9.32
N ILE A 437 -5.99 11.05 8.94
CA ILE A 437 -6.54 10.04 9.86
C ILE A 437 -5.45 9.32 10.67
N SER A 438 -4.26 9.13 10.10
CA SER A 438 -3.12 8.48 10.79
C SER A 438 -2.66 9.30 12.02
N LYS A 439 -2.76 10.62 11.96
CA LYS A 439 -2.44 11.49 13.09
C LYS A 439 -3.51 11.41 14.17
N TYR A 440 -4.78 11.32 13.78
CA TYR A 440 -5.88 11.13 14.72
C TYR A 440 -5.74 9.80 15.47
N THR A 441 -5.53 8.69 14.76
CA THR A 441 -5.36 7.38 15.37
C THR A 441 -4.15 7.35 16.31
N SER A 442 -3.03 7.96 15.93
CA SER A 442 -1.84 8.07 16.77
C SER A 442 -2.09 8.91 18.02
N ALA A 443 -2.75 10.08 17.90
CA ALA A 443 -3.05 10.97 19.02
C ALA A 443 -3.98 10.33 20.06
N LYS A 444 -4.94 9.53 19.61
CA LYS A 444 -5.88 8.80 20.48
C LYS A 444 -5.29 7.51 21.04
N LYS A 445 -4.06 7.15 20.70
CA LYS A 445 -3.44 5.84 20.98
C LYS A 445 -4.31 4.66 20.53
N LEU A 446 -5.08 4.90 19.50
CA LEU A 446 -6.03 3.98 18.93
C LEU A 446 -5.36 3.04 17.95
N GLN A 447 -4.23 2.50 18.35
CA GLN A 447 -3.76 1.31 17.69
C GLN A 447 -4.79 0.24 18.05
N LEU A 448 -5.41 -0.33 17.05
CA LEU A 448 -6.28 -1.50 17.16
C LEU A 448 -5.46 -2.73 17.61
N LYS A 449 -4.45 -2.51 18.48
CA LYS A 449 -3.56 -3.54 19.02
C LYS A 449 -4.38 -4.59 19.72
N GLY A 450 -4.20 -5.82 19.32
CA GLY A 450 -4.86 -6.97 19.91
C GLY A 450 -6.17 -7.37 19.24
N THR A 451 -6.57 -6.76 18.13
CA THR A 451 -7.66 -7.27 17.31
C THR A 451 -7.12 -8.03 16.09
N PRO A 452 -7.79 -9.11 15.62
CA PRO A 452 -7.41 -9.79 14.36
C PRO A 452 -7.38 -8.87 13.13
N TYR A 453 -7.88 -7.66 13.25
CA TYR A 453 -8.06 -6.66 12.20
C TYR A 453 -7.09 -5.49 12.30
N GLU A 454 -6.15 -5.52 13.23
CA GLU A 454 -5.17 -4.46 13.47
C GLU A 454 -4.39 -4.08 12.22
N THR A 455 -4.09 -5.05 11.37
CA THR A 455 -3.34 -4.86 10.12
C THR A 455 -4.21 -4.56 8.92
N VAL A 456 -5.52 -4.76 8.98
CA VAL A 456 -6.37 -4.88 7.81
C VAL A 456 -7.28 -3.66 7.62
N VAL A 457 -7.85 -3.10 8.65
CA VAL A 457 -8.65 -1.87 8.55
C VAL A 457 -7.76 -0.64 8.68
N ASN A 458 -6.54 -0.86 9.11
CA ASN A 458 -5.51 0.16 9.26
C ASN A 458 -6.12 1.49 9.76
N ASN A 459 -5.52 2.58 9.46
CA ASN A 459 -5.94 3.88 9.95
C ASN A 459 -7.30 4.38 9.41
N THR A 460 -8.00 3.61 8.55
CA THR A 460 -9.28 4.06 7.96
C THR A 460 -10.51 3.73 8.80
N SER A 461 -10.44 2.80 9.74
CA SER A 461 -11.62 2.41 10.52
C SER A 461 -12.33 3.55 11.24
N PRO A 462 -11.66 4.55 11.84
CA PRO A 462 -12.35 5.60 12.56
C PRO A 462 -12.87 6.77 11.70
N VAL A 463 -12.90 6.68 10.38
CA VAL A 463 -13.38 7.78 9.50
C VAL A 463 -14.84 8.16 9.77
N PHE A 464 -15.64 7.24 10.29
CA PHE A 464 -17.04 7.48 10.67
C PHE A 464 -17.19 8.00 12.09
N ASN A 465 -16.13 8.07 12.90
CA ASN A 465 -16.23 8.60 14.24
C ASN A 465 -16.51 10.13 14.21
N PRO A 466 -17.55 10.65 14.89
CA PRO A 466 -17.83 12.08 14.95
C PRO A 466 -16.67 12.92 15.49
N GLU A 467 -15.91 12.43 16.47
CA GLU A 467 -14.73 13.12 17.01
C GLU A 467 -13.62 13.36 15.98
N TRP A 468 -13.54 12.49 14.98
CA TRP A 468 -12.59 12.66 13.87
C TRP A 468 -12.82 13.97 13.12
N VAL A 469 -14.08 14.35 12.89
CA VAL A 469 -14.41 15.60 12.18
C VAL A 469 -13.89 16.82 12.93
N GLU A 470 -14.17 16.90 14.23
CA GLU A 470 -13.71 17.99 15.09
C GLU A 470 -12.17 18.04 15.18
N TYR A 471 -11.54 16.87 15.29
CA TYR A 471 -10.08 16.77 15.31
C TYR A 471 -9.48 17.27 13.98
N ALA A 472 -10.00 16.83 12.84
CA ALA A 472 -9.53 17.22 11.52
C ALA A 472 -9.67 18.74 11.30
N GLU A 473 -10.81 19.33 11.64
CA GLU A 473 -11.04 20.76 11.54
C GLU A 473 -10.07 21.55 12.44
N THR A 474 -9.96 21.17 13.70
CA THR A 474 -9.13 21.89 14.68
C THR A 474 -7.66 21.84 14.34
N GLN A 475 -7.15 20.65 14.02
CA GLN A 475 -5.72 20.49 13.77
C GLN A 475 -5.29 21.08 12.42
N ASN A 476 -6.10 20.94 11.37
CA ASN A 476 -5.78 21.53 10.09
C ASN A 476 -5.88 23.05 10.11
N LYS A 477 -6.87 23.60 10.83
CA LYS A 477 -6.93 25.06 11.04
C LYS A 477 -5.67 25.57 11.73
N ALA A 478 -5.23 24.93 12.81
CA ALA A 478 -4.03 25.33 13.54
C ALA A 478 -2.76 25.24 12.67
N LEU A 479 -2.64 24.18 11.85
CA LEU A 479 -1.53 24.02 10.91
C LEU A 479 -1.52 25.13 9.85
N ILE A 480 -2.66 25.40 9.23
CA ILE A 480 -2.81 26.34 8.11
C ILE A 480 -2.65 27.80 8.58
N ASP A 481 -3.17 28.13 9.76
CA ASP A 481 -3.00 29.45 10.38
C ASP A 481 -1.53 29.75 10.71
N GLY A 482 -0.68 28.72 10.85
CA GLY A 482 0.75 28.86 11.06
C GLY A 482 1.53 29.40 9.87
N TYR A 483 0.96 29.39 8.67
CA TYR A 483 1.58 29.93 7.47
C TYR A 483 1.11 31.38 7.21
N GLU A 484 1.97 32.35 7.45
CA GLU A 484 1.68 33.78 7.16
C GLU A 484 1.63 34.04 5.66
N ASP A 485 2.60 33.53 4.90
CA ASP A 485 2.64 33.56 3.43
C ASP A 485 2.34 32.17 2.85
N LYS A 486 1.34 32.12 2.00
CA LYS A 486 0.89 30.89 1.32
C LYS A 486 1.18 30.89 -0.18
N SER A 487 1.89 31.89 -0.70
CA SER A 487 2.16 32.02 -2.13
C SER A 487 2.98 30.84 -2.69
N ARG A 488 3.87 30.25 -1.87
CA ARG A 488 4.68 29.09 -2.22
C ARG A 488 4.05 27.75 -1.87
N ILE A 489 2.90 27.76 -1.20
CA ILE A 489 2.15 26.52 -0.95
C ILE A 489 1.43 26.11 -2.24
N PHE A 490 1.87 25.01 -2.84
CA PHE A 490 1.18 24.46 -4.01
C PHE A 490 -0.17 23.87 -3.61
N GLY A 491 -0.24 23.20 -2.50
CA GLY A 491 -1.46 22.61 -1.97
C GLY A 491 -1.22 21.69 -0.80
N TYR A 492 -2.23 20.93 -0.43
CA TYR A 492 -2.26 20.11 0.76
C TYR A 492 -2.54 18.65 0.40
N THR A 493 -1.70 17.75 0.91
CA THR A 493 -1.97 16.31 0.95
C THR A 493 -2.25 15.88 2.39
N THR A 494 -3.01 14.81 2.56
CA THR A 494 -3.23 14.18 3.86
C THR A 494 -2.76 12.74 3.80
N ASP A 495 -2.14 12.25 4.87
CA ASP A 495 -1.62 10.88 4.95
C ASP A 495 -0.76 10.44 3.75
N ASN A 496 -0.15 9.26 3.84
CA ASN A 496 0.60 8.63 2.77
C ASN A 496 0.29 7.13 2.76
N GLU A 497 -0.06 6.59 1.60
CA GLU A 497 -0.26 5.16 1.37
C GLU A 497 -1.18 4.50 2.41
N ILE A 498 -2.30 5.17 2.73
CA ILE A 498 -3.32 4.57 3.60
C ILE A 498 -3.74 3.24 3.00
N ALA A 499 -3.90 2.25 3.85
CA ALA A 499 -4.29 0.92 3.42
C ALA A 499 -5.58 0.95 2.59
N TYR A 500 -5.42 0.37 1.42
CA TYR A 500 -6.45 0.25 0.43
C TYR A 500 -6.59 -1.23 0.11
N THR A 501 -7.73 -1.82 0.45
CA THR A 501 -7.98 -3.23 0.20
C THR A 501 -9.38 -3.46 -0.34
N ILE A 502 -9.47 -4.29 -1.37
CA ILE A 502 -10.76 -4.67 -1.98
C ILE A 502 -11.65 -5.50 -1.05
N THR A 503 -11.12 -5.95 0.10
CA THR A 503 -11.90 -6.69 1.11
C THR A 503 -12.40 -5.83 2.25
N MET A 504 -12.34 -4.50 2.12
CA MET A 504 -12.66 -3.54 3.19
C MET A 504 -14.10 -3.70 3.73
N LEU A 505 -15.09 -3.98 2.85
CA LEU A 505 -16.46 -4.22 3.31
C LEU A 505 -16.54 -5.39 4.28
N SER A 506 -15.94 -6.53 3.91
CA SER A 506 -15.92 -7.71 4.80
C SER A 506 -15.28 -7.38 6.15
N GLN A 507 -14.22 -6.61 6.14
CA GLN A 507 -13.50 -6.21 7.36
C GLN A 507 -14.33 -5.30 8.25
N TYR A 508 -15.00 -4.31 7.69
CA TYR A 508 -15.85 -3.40 8.45
C TYR A 508 -17.09 -4.09 9.02
N LEU A 509 -17.70 -5.03 8.27
CA LEU A 509 -18.82 -5.83 8.75
C LEU A 509 -18.45 -6.75 9.91
N ASN A 510 -17.17 -7.14 10.00
CA ASN A 510 -16.64 -8.00 11.05
C ASN A 510 -15.96 -7.24 12.21
N LEU A 511 -15.99 -5.90 12.23
CA LEU A 511 -15.49 -5.13 13.36
C LEU A 511 -16.22 -5.51 14.64
N ASP A 512 -15.50 -5.59 15.75
CA ASP A 512 -16.09 -5.82 17.07
C ASP A 512 -16.72 -4.51 17.59
N PRO A 513 -18.06 -4.41 17.71
CA PRO A 513 -18.73 -3.20 18.18
C PRO A 513 -18.60 -2.99 19.69
N SER A 514 -18.04 -3.94 20.46
CA SER A 514 -17.69 -3.72 21.88
C SER A 514 -16.46 -2.82 22.04
N VAL A 515 -15.66 -2.66 20.99
CA VAL A 515 -14.54 -1.71 20.93
C VAL A 515 -15.08 -0.34 20.52
N GLU A 516 -15.00 0.64 21.40
CA GLU A 516 -15.57 1.98 21.24
C GLU A 516 -15.25 2.62 19.88
N MET A 517 -14.02 2.45 19.38
CA MET A 517 -13.60 3.01 18.10
C MET A 517 -14.19 2.35 16.87
N ASN A 518 -14.68 1.13 17.00
CA ASN A 518 -15.28 0.38 15.92
C ASN A 518 -16.77 0.67 15.74
N VAL A 519 -17.42 1.18 16.79
CA VAL A 519 -18.88 1.29 16.88
C VAL A 519 -19.49 2.01 15.67
N TYR A 520 -19.00 3.18 15.34
CA TYR A 520 -19.53 3.96 14.22
C TYR A 520 -19.25 3.31 12.86
N SER A 521 -18.04 2.76 12.70
CA SER A 521 -17.66 2.08 11.46
C SER A 521 -18.47 0.80 11.24
N TYR A 522 -18.68 0.02 12.30
CA TYR A 522 -19.54 -1.14 12.29
C TYR A 522 -20.99 -0.77 11.89
N ALA A 523 -21.57 0.21 12.58
CA ALA A 523 -22.94 0.64 12.32
C ALA A 523 -23.11 1.18 10.88
N CYS A 524 -22.16 1.98 10.40
CA CYS A 524 -22.16 2.49 9.04
C CYS A 524 -22.04 1.40 7.98
N ALA A 525 -21.16 0.42 8.17
CA ALA A 525 -20.99 -0.68 7.23
C ALA A 525 -22.25 -1.55 7.13
N TRP A 526 -22.85 -1.89 8.28
CA TRP A 526 -24.09 -2.67 8.31
C TRP A 526 -25.27 -1.92 7.72
N THR A 527 -25.38 -0.63 7.99
CA THR A 527 -26.42 0.23 7.39
C THR A 527 -26.24 0.31 5.87
N TRP A 528 -25.01 0.54 5.42
CA TRP A 528 -24.68 0.56 3.98
C TRP A 528 -25.05 -0.75 3.30
N TYR A 529 -24.61 -1.88 3.85
CA TYR A 529 -24.86 -3.20 3.26
C TYR A 529 -26.35 -3.53 3.20
N LYS A 530 -27.08 -3.25 4.28
CA LYS A 530 -28.53 -3.47 4.36
C LYS A 530 -29.28 -2.65 3.31
N ASN A 531 -28.93 -1.38 3.15
CA ASN A 531 -29.59 -0.50 2.18
C ASN A 531 -29.27 -0.92 0.75
N MET A 532 -28.04 -1.37 0.47
CA MET A 532 -27.64 -1.82 -0.85
C MET A 532 -28.24 -3.18 -1.25
N THR A 533 -28.39 -4.09 -0.33
CA THR A 533 -28.79 -5.49 -0.63
C THR A 533 -30.19 -5.85 -0.18
N GLY A 534 -30.82 -5.07 0.70
CA GLY A 534 -32.09 -5.40 1.36
C GLY A 534 -31.95 -6.51 2.43
N GLN A 535 -30.74 -6.98 2.72
CA GLN A 535 -30.49 -8.10 3.64
C GLN A 535 -30.07 -7.63 5.03
N LYS A 536 -30.52 -8.37 6.08
CA LYS A 536 -30.29 -8.00 7.47
C LYS A 536 -29.01 -8.58 8.07
N ALA A 537 -28.45 -9.62 7.50
CA ALA A 537 -27.21 -10.26 7.95
C ALA A 537 -26.57 -11.04 6.79
N PRO A 538 -25.44 -10.57 6.25
CA PRO A 538 -24.66 -11.38 5.35
C PRO A 538 -23.69 -12.25 6.14
N LEU A 539 -23.62 -13.50 5.77
CA LEU A 539 -22.36 -14.22 5.89
C LEU A 539 -21.35 -13.54 4.93
N THR A 540 -20.09 -13.40 5.32
CA THR A 540 -19.06 -12.84 4.42
C THR A 540 -19.00 -13.57 3.07
N SER A 541 -19.28 -14.88 3.04
CA SER A 541 -19.46 -15.70 1.84
C SER A 541 -20.64 -15.26 0.95
N GLU A 542 -21.60 -14.48 1.44
CA GLU A 542 -22.73 -14.01 0.66
C GLU A 542 -22.48 -12.67 -0.04
N ILE A 543 -21.44 -11.93 0.32
CA ILE A 543 -21.11 -10.64 -0.31
C ILE A 543 -20.87 -10.83 -1.82
N GLU A 544 -20.10 -11.84 -2.18
CA GLU A 544 -19.83 -12.15 -3.60
C GLU A 544 -21.10 -12.60 -4.35
N LYS A 545 -21.89 -13.45 -3.72
CA LYS A 545 -23.18 -13.89 -4.26
C LYS A 545 -24.12 -12.69 -4.48
N ASN A 546 -24.19 -11.78 -3.52
CA ASN A 546 -25.02 -10.59 -3.61
C ASN A 546 -24.47 -9.59 -4.63
N SER A 547 -23.15 -9.46 -4.74
CA SER A 547 -22.50 -8.68 -5.80
C SER A 547 -22.91 -9.19 -7.19
N LYS A 548 -22.84 -10.51 -7.42
CA LYS A 548 -23.26 -11.13 -8.67
C LYS A 548 -24.77 -10.93 -8.94
N ALA A 549 -25.61 -11.07 -7.91
CA ALA A 549 -27.06 -10.91 -8.05
C ALA A 549 -27.46 -9.46 -8.39
N LEU A 550 -26.75 -8.48 -7.87
CA LEU A 550 -26.98 -7.06 -8.11
C LEU A 550 -26.26 -6.54 -9.38
N GLY A 551 -25.29 -7.30 -9.91
CA GLY A 551 -24.42 -6.83 -10.99
C GLY A 551 -23.51 -5.67 -10.56
N ILE A 552 -23.19 -5.56 -9.25
CA ILE A 552 -22.39 -4.51 -8.64
C ILE A 552 -21.30 -5.16 -7.80
N ASP A 553 -20.05 -4.74 -7.98
CA ASP A 553 -18.98 -5.12 -7.06
C ASP A 553 -19.12 -4.35 -5.74
N LEU A 554 -19.75 -4.97 -4.76
CA LEU A 554 -20.05 -4.38 -3.46
C LEU A 554 -18.78 -4.04 -2.68
N GLN A 555 -17.72 -4.83 -2.81
CA GLN A 555 -16.44 -4.55 -2.14
C GLN A 555 -15.82 -3.26 -2.69
N ASN A 556 -15.71 -3.16 -4.01
CA ASN A 556 -15.17 -1.95 -4.64
C ASN A 556 -16.06 -0.73 -4.44
N LEU A 557 -17.39 -0.90 -4.44
CA LEU A 557 -18.29 0.21 -4.21
C LEU A 557 -18.25 0.71 -2.75
N PHE A 558 -18.09 -0.19 -1.78
CA PHE A 558 -17.94 0.19 -0.37
C PHE A 558 -16.68 1.03 -0.12
N LEU A 559 -15.62 0.81 -0.88
CA LEU A 559 -14.43 1.68 -0.83
C LEU A 559 -14.81 3.14 -1.07
N SER A 560 -15.70 3.42 -2.02
CA SER A 560 -16.17 4.79 -2.27
C SER A 560 -16.89 5.38 -1.07
N PHE A 561 -17.62 4.60 -0.28
CA PHE A 561 -18.28 5.08 0.94
C PHE A 561 -17.28 5.51 2.03
N VAL A 562 -16.25 4.69 2.25
CA VAL A 562 -15.18 4.99 3.22
C VAL A 562 -14.38 6.22 2.79
N TYR A 563 -13.95 6.24 1.52
CA TYR A 563 -13.12 7.33 1.01
C TYR A 563 -13.90 8.63 0.79
N ASP A 564 -15.20 8.56 0.47
CA ASP A 564 -16.08 9.71 0.44
C ASP A 564 -16.12 10.43 1.80
N ARG A 565 -16.24 9.64 2.88
CA ARG A 565 -16.19 10.19 4.23
C ARG A 565 -14.81 10.76 4.57
N TYR A 566 -13.75 10.02 4.27
CA TYR A 566 -12.38 10.43 4.52
C TYR A 566 -12.02 11.73 3.78
N LEU A 567 -12.19 11.75 2.47
CA LEU A 567 -11.84 12.90 1.63
C LEU A 567 -12.75 14.08 1.91
N GLY A 568 -14.05 13.84 2.12
CA GLY A 568 -15.03 14.90 2.38
C GLY A 568 -14.76 15.65 3.69
N VAL A 569 -14.41 14.94 4.78
CA VAL A 569 -14.04 15.57 6.05
C VAL A 569 -12.79 16.44 5.88
N LEU A 570 -11.76 15.91 5.22
CA LEU A 570 -10.49 16.60 5.08
C LEU A 570 -10.55 17.76 4.08
N SER A 571 -11.23 17.56 2.94
CA SER A 571 -11.50 18.65 1.99
C SER A 571 -12.24 19.83 2.67
N SER A 572 -13.30 19.50 3.44
CA SER A 572 -14.07 20.51 4.15
C SER A 572 -13.23 21.23 5.22
N ALA A 573 -12.43 20.49 5.99
CA ALA A 573 -11.57 21.07 7.03
C ALA A 573 -10.50 22.01 6.44
N ILE A 574 -9.84 21.60 5.36
CA ILE A 574 -8.80 22.38 4.69
C ILE A 574 -9.39 23.61 3.99
N LYS A 575 -10.45 23.44 3.20
CA LYS A 575 -11.11 24.56 2.49
C LYS A 575 -11.77 25.58 3.45
N LYS A 576 -12.21 25.14 4.64
CA LYS A 576 -12.71 26.04 5.69
C LYS A 576 -11.60 26.90 6.29
N ALA A 577 -10.37 26.37 6.41
CA ALA A 577 -9.20 27.08 6.94
C ALA A 577 -8.48 27.93 5.86
N ASP A 578 -8.48 27.48 4.61
CA ASP A 578 -7.89 28.14 3.46
C ASP A 578 -8.80 27.92 2.22
N PRO A 579 -9.74 28.85 1.93
CA PRO A 579 -10.68 28.68 0.82
C PRO A 579 -10.03 28.57 -0.56
N ASP A 580 -8.82 29.12 -0.73
CA ASP A 580 -8.06 29.10 -1.99
C ASP A 580 -7.10 27.90 -2.06
N ALA A 581 -7.11 27.01 -1.06
CA ALA A 581 -6.25 25.84 -1.02
C ALA A 581 -6.58 24.85 -2.15
N LEU A 582 -5.55 24.28 -2.77
CA LEU A 582 -5.68 23.06 -3.54
C LEU A 582 -5.55 21.85 -2.60
N TYR A 583 -6.53 20.96 -2.61
CA TYR A 583 -6.53 19.72 -1.85
C TYR A 583 -6.35 18.52 -2.77
N PHE A 584 -5.37 17.69 -2.48
CA PHE A 584 -4.92 16.57 -3.32
C PHE A 584 -5.32 15.18 -2.79
N GLY A 585 -6.06 15.13 -1.69
CA GLY A 585 -6.35 13.87 -1.00
C GLY A 585 -5.11 13.26 -0.36
N THR A 586 -5.11 11.93 -0.24
CA THR A 586 -3.94 11.16 0.21
C THR A 586 -3.00 10.89 -0.98
N ARG A 587 -1.71 10.74 -0.71
CA ARG A 587 -0.76 10.18 -1.67
C ARG A 587 -1.04 8.68 -1.76
N SER A 588 -1.80 8.30 -2.78
CA SER A 588 -2.41 6.98 -2.88
C SER A 588 -1.40 5.90 -3.32
N LEU A 589 -1.70 4.64 -3.02
CA LEU A 589 -0.96 3.51 -3.57
C LEU A 589 -1.19 3.37 -5.08
N THR A 590 -0.19 2.86 -5.80
CA THR A 590 -0.27 2.64 -7.26
C THR A 590 -1.53 1.87 -7.70
N GLY A 591 -2.00 0.90 -6.89
CA GLY A 591 -3.18 0.09 -7.22
C GLY A 591 -4.48 0.89 -7.42
N THR A 592 -4.59 2.07 -6.82
CA THR A 592 -5.80 2.89 -6.88
C THR A 592 -6.10 3.45 -8.27
N VAL A 593 -5.10 3.55 -9.17
CA VAL A 593 -5.29 4.02 -10.56
C VAL A 593 -6.23 3.13 -11.39
N LYS A 594 -6.50 1.92 -10.92
CA LYS A 594 -7.36 0.93 -11.61
C LYS A 594 -8.76 0.83 -11.00
N ASN A 595 -9.04 1.59 -9.94
CA ASN A 595 -10.34 1.51 -9.27
C ASN A 595 -11.24 2.69 -9.66
N GLU A 596 -12.28 2.39 -10.43
CA GLU A 596 -13.25 3.35 -10.91
C GLU A 596 -13.87 4.17 -9.77
N TRP A 597 -14.38 3.50 -8.74
CA TRP A 597 -15.14 4.16 -7.67
C TRP A 597 -14.25 5.01 -6.77
N TYR A 598 -13.01 4.60 -6.57
CA TYR A 598 -12.03 5.41 -5.88
C TYR A 598 -11.74 6.71 -6.67
N LEU A 599 -11.44 6.60 -7.97
CA LEU A 599 -11.10 7.74 -8.81
C LEU A 599 -12.27 8.71 -8.95
N ARG A 600 -13.50 8.21 -9.10
CA ARG A 600 -14.70 9.05 -9.12
C ARG A 600 -14.93 9.80 -7.80
N THR A 601 -14.59 9.18 -6.68
CA THR A 601 -14.67 9.80 -5.36
C THR A 601 -13.61 10.89 -5.18
N VAL A 602 -12.39 10.65 -5.68
CA VAL A 602 -11.32 11.66 -5.73
C VAL A 602 -11.73 12.82 -6.61
N ASP A 603 -12.29 12.58 -7.80
CA ASP A 603 -12.78 13.60 -8.74
C ASP A 603 -13.88 14.50 -8.12
N TYR A 604 -14.62 13.97 -7.16
CA TYR A 604 -15.65 14.72 -6.46
C TYR A 604 -15.10 15.66 -5.37
N TRP A 605 -14.09 15.20 -4.61
CA TRP A 605 -13.63 15.88 -3.40
C TRP A 605 -12.31 16.62 -3.53
N CYS A 606 -11.49 16.28 -4.51
CA CYS A 606 -10.13 16.80 -4.63
C CYS A 606 -9.97 17.69 -5.85
N ASP A 607 -9.09 18.69 -5.75
CA ASP A 607 -8.70 19.53 -6.89
C ASP A 607 -7.67 18.82 -7.79
N MET A 608 -7.08 17.74 -7.29
CA MET A 608 -6.03 16.96 -7.96
C MET A 608 -5.96 15.55 -7.36
N TYR A 609 -5.63 14.58 -8.20
CA TYR A 609 -5.32 13.23 -7.76
C TYR A 609 -3.81 13.05 -7.57
N CYS A 610 -3.40 12.48 -6.45
CA CYS A 610 -2.01 12.16 -6.14
C CYS A 610 -1.81 10.66 -5.91
N PHE A 611 -0.75 10.08 -6.48
CA PHE A 611 -0.38 8.69 -6.20
C PHE A 611 1.11 8.43 -6.32
N ASN A 612 1.61 7.51 -5.50
CA ASN A 612 2.95 6.96 -5.59
C ASN A 612 2.99 5.87 -6.65
N CYS A 613 3.90 5.95 -7.62
CA CYS A 613 3.92 5.07 -8.77
C CYS A 613 5.13 4.15 -8.76
N TYR A 614 4.91 2.91 -8.35
CA TYR A 614 5.95 1.88 -8.32
C TYR A 614 5.62 0.69 -9.21
N ASN A 615 6.64 -0.04 -9.62
CA ASN A 615 6.54 -1.22 -10.50
C ASN A 615 6.10 -0.91 -11.95
N TYR A 616 6.14 0.35 -12.37
CA TYR A 616 5.95 0.77 -13.75
C TYR A 616 7.26 1.31 -14.33
N TRP A 617 7.60 0.90 -15.55
CA TRP A 617 8.68 1.53 -16.31
C TRP A 617 8.19 2.81 -17.02
N GLU A 618 6.93 2.79 -17.39
CA GLU A 618 6.08 3.92 -17.78
C GLU A 618 4.61 3.55 -17.46
N LEU A 619 3.75 4.52 -17.26
CA LEU A 619 2.33 4.26 -17.07
C LEU A 619 1.70 3.68 -18.34
N ASP A 620 0.94 2.59 -18.17
CA ASP A 620 0.25 1.93 -19.27
C ASP A 620 -0.78 2.86 -19.92
N ALA A 621 -0.84 2.84 -21.26
CA ALA A 621 -1.80 3.62 -22.01
C ALA A 621 -3.26 3.30 -21.66
N ASP A 622 -3.56 2.04 -21.36
CA ASP A 622 -4.89 1.61 -20.91
C ASP A 622 -5.25 2.17 -19.54
N VAL A 623 -4.28 2.24 -18.62
CA VAL A 623 -4.47 2.84 -17.29
C VAL A 623 -4.80 4.32 -17.45
N LEU A 624 -4.02 5.07 -18.21
CA LEU A 624 -4.25 6.50 -18.45
C LEU A 624 -5.59 6.77 -19.16
N TYR A 625 -5.94 5.93 -20.13
CA TYR A 625 -7.23 6.00 -20.80
C TYR A 625 -8.39 5.79 -19.82
N ASN A 626 -8.35 4.74 -19.00
CA ASN A 626 -9.39 4.44 -18.02
C ASN A 626 -9.49 5.53 -16.94
N MET A 627 -8.38 6.06 -16.46
CA MET A 627 -8.39 7.19 -15.54
C MET A 627 -9.17 8.37 -16.12
N SER A 628 -8.93 8.72 -17.38
CA SER A 628 -9.61 9.82 -18.05
C SER A 628 -11.10 9.57 -18.32
N LEU A 629 -11.56 8.32 -18.31
CA LEU A 629 -12.99 7.96 -18.33
C LEU A 629 -13.68 8.27 -16.99
N TRP A 630 -12.98 8.06 -15.89
CA TRP A 630 -13.57 8.07 -14.55
C TRP A 630 -13.39 9.39 -13.80
N MET A 631 -12.40 10.19 -14.20
CA MET A 631 -12.10 11.48 -13.58
C MET A 631 -11.66 12.52 -14.62
N ASP A 632 -12.08 13.76 -14.46
CA ASP A 632 -11.55 14.90 -15.22
C ASP A 632 -10.51 15.71 -14.43
N THR A 633 -10.40 15.48 -13.13
CA THR A 633 -9.40 16.09 -12.25
C THR A 633 -7.98 15.76 -12.72
N PRO A 634 -7.04 16.72 -12.75
CA PRO A 634 -5.66 16.44 -13.11
C PRO A 634 -4.95 15.55 -12.08
N PHE A 635 -3.83 14.93 -12.47
CA PHE A 635 -3.07 14.12 -11.53
C PHE A 635 -1.59 14.48 -11.47
N LEU A 636 -0.99 14.20 -10.29
CA LEU A 636 0.42 14.32 -9.98
C LEU A 636 0.96 12.96 -9.53
N VAL A 637 2.02 12.47 -10.16
CA VAL A 637 2.77 11.33 -9.63
C VAL A 637 3.65 11.80 -8.49
N THR A 638 3.39 11.33 -7.28
CA THR A 638 4.05 11.84 -6.06
C THR A 638 5.28 11.06 -5.64
N GLU A 639 5.52 9.87 -6.17
CA GLU A 639 6.77 9.14 -5.98
C GLU A 639 7.04 8.21 -7.17
N PHE A 640 8.28 8.17 -7.61
CA PHE A 640 8.84 7.17 -8.52
C PHE A 640 10.37 7.24 -8.47
N TYR A 641 11.08 6.13 -8.64
CA TYR A 641 12.54 6.07 -8.71
C TYR A 641 13.04 4.73 -9.24
N ALA A 642 14.31 4.71 -9.64
CA ALA A 642 15.10 3.51 -9.83
C ALA A 642 16.34 3.55 -8.93
N LYS A 643 16.91 2.39 -8.62
CA LYS A 643 18.07 2.15 -7.78
C LYS A 643 19.23 1.64 -8.64
N GLY A 644 20.46 2.14 -8.43
CA GLY A 644 21.65 1.69 -9.14
C GLY A 644 22.46 0.68 -8.32
N THR A 645 23.02 -0.33 -8.98
CA THR A 645 23.90 -1.30 -8.32
C THR A 645 25.37 -0.87 -8.28
N ASP A 646 25.73 0.12 -9.07
CA ASP A 646 27.07 0.73 -9.15
C ASP A 646 27.35 1.77 -8.05
N ALA A 647 26.33 2.16 -7.29
CA ALA A 647 26.50 3.08 -6.18
C ALA A 647 27.25 2.41 -5.01
N VAL A 648 28.24 3.14 -4.47
CA VAL A 648 29.00 2.72 -3.30
C VAL A 648 28.46 3.37 -2.04
N SER A 649 28.15 2.56 -1.05
CA SER A 649 27.62 3.01 0.24
C SER A 649 28.73 3.54 1.15
N PRO A 650 28.39 4.24 2.25
CA PRO A 650 29.38 4.67 3.26
C PRO A 650 30.21 3.53 3.87
N LEU A 651 29.75 2.29 3.75
CA LEU A 651 30.48 1.10 4.22
C LEU A 651 31.55 0.61 3.23
N GLY A 652 31.67 1.25 2.05
CA GLY A 652 32.63 0.89 1.00
C GLY A 652 32.17 -0.27 0.12
N GLU A 653 30.92 -0.70 0.24
CA GLU A 653 30.30 -1.79 -0.51
C GLU A 653 29.13 -1.26 -1.37
N SER A 654 28.69 -2.01 -2.37
CA SER A 654 27.50 -1.68 -3.12
C SER A 654 26.26 -1.72 -2.22
N TYR A 655 25.28 -0.86 -2.50
CA TYR A 655 24.01 -0.88 -1.78
C TYR A 655 23.29 -2.23 -1.96
N PRO A 656 22.69 -2.80 -0.90
CA PRO A 656 21.85 -4.00 -1.02
C PRO A 656 20.59 -3.77 -1.86
N ASN A 657 20.12 -2.54 -1.95
CA ASN A 657 18.96 -2.13 -2.75
C ASN A 657 17.65 -2.89 -2.46
N ARG A 658 17.46 -3.32 -1.20
CA ARG A 658 16.28 -4.08 -0.77
C ARG A 658 15.15 -3.19 -0.25
N ASP A 659 15.48 -2.02 0.28
CA ASP A 659 14.47 -1.08 0.78
C ASP A 659 13.72 -0.39 -0.36
N GLY A 660 12.37 -0.42 -0.30
CA GLY A 660 11.47 0.23 -1.23
C GLY A 660 11.27 -0.46 -2.59
N ALA A 661 10.23 -0.03 -3.30
CA ALA A 661 9.64 -0.72 -4.44
C ALA A 661 10.22 -0.34 -5.83
N GLY A 662 11.13 0.64 -5.92
CA GLY A 662 11.70 1.10 -7.21
C GLY A 662 12.49 0.01 -7.93
N TRP A 663 12.53 0.11 -9.26
CA TRP A 663 13.32 -0.76 -10.11
C TRP A 663 14.81 -0.73 -9.74
N VAL A 664 15.51 -1.83 -9.96
CA VAL A 664 16.97 -1.90 -9.82
C VAL A 664 17.59 -1.99 -11.21
N VAL A 665 18.55 -1.13 -11.50
CA VAL A 665 19.31 -1.06 -12.75
C VAL A 665 20.80 -1.14 -12.48
N GLU A 666 21.62 -1.36 -13.52
CA GLU A 666 23.07 -1.55 -13.33
C GLU A 666 23.80 -0.26 -12.99
N THR A 667 23.41 0.89 -13.60
CA THR A 667 24.20 2.13 -13.52
C THR A 667 23.35 3.34 -13.16
N GLN A 668 24.05 4.43 -12.73
CA GLN A 668 23.43 5.74 -12.50
C GLN A 668 22.88 6.33 -13.81
N GLU A 669 23.54 6.09 -14.94
CA GLU A 669 23.02 6.50 -16.24
C GLU A 669 21.65 5.87 -16.51
N GLN A 670 21.50 4.57 -16.29
CA GLN A 670 20.21 3.87 -16.45
C GLN A 670 19.14 4.34 -15.47
N ARG A 671 19.50 4.83 -14.28
CA ARG A 671 18.56 5.51 -13.38
C ARG A 671 17.99 6.77 -14.02
N GLY A 672 18.85 7.57 -14.67
CA GLY A 672 18.46 8.76 -15.42
C GLY A 672 17.65 8.44 -16.67
N GLU A 673 17.97 7.37 -17.38
CA GLU A 673 17.22 6.89 -18.54
C GLU A 673 15.81 6.42 -18.17
N TYR A 674 15.67 5.73 -17.04
CA TYR A 674 14.35 5.43 -16.46
C TYR A 674 13.55 6.71 -16.18
N TYR A 675 14.19 7.71 -15.57
CA TYR A 675 13.54 9.00 -15.29
C TYR A 675 13.04 9.65 -16.58
N GLN A 676 13.86 9.71 -17.63
CA GLN A 676 13.46 10.28 -18.91
C GLN A 676 12.26 9.53 -19.51
N ASN A 677 12.33 8.20 -19.59
CA ASN A 677 11.25 7.40 -20.17
C ASN A 677 9.93 7.59 -19.42
N PHE A 678 9.99 7.57 -18.09
CA PHE A 678 8.82 7.75 -17.24
C PHE A 678 8.19 9.13 -17.38
N CYS A 679 9.02 10.18 -17.38
CA CYS A 679 8.57 11.57 -17.54
C CYS A 679 8.02 11.86 -18.94
N LEU A 680 8.63 11.34 -19.99
CA LEU A 680 8.12 11.48 -21.37
C LEU A 680 6.68 10.95 -21.50
N ARG A 681 6.37 9.82 -20.85
CA ARG A 681 5.00 9.29 -20.81
C ARG A 681 4.03 10.25 -20.11
N LEU A 682 4.46 10.90 -19.03
CA LEU A 682 3.62 11.87 -18.33
C LEU A 682 3.39 13.15 -19.17
N LEU A 683 4.40 13.59 -19.91
CA LEU A 683 4.29 14.76 -20.78
C LEU A 683 3.34 14.52 -21.97
N GLU A 684 3.23 13.30 -22.47
CA GLU A 684 2.24 12.91 -23.50
C GLU A 684 0.79 12.96 -22.95
N CYS A 685 0.61 12.83 -21.63
CA CYS A 685 -0.72 12.78 -21.01
C CYS A 685 -1.23 14.19 -20.66
N LYS A 686 -2.29 14.64 -21.35
CA LYS A 686 -2.90 15.98 -21.15
C LYS A 686 -3.52 16.17 -19.75
N GLN A 687 -3.72 15.10 -18.99
CA GLN A 687 -4.24 15.14 -17.63
C GLN A 687 -3.14 15.18 -16.56
N SER A 688 -1.91 14.82 -16.90
CA SER A 688 -0.75 14.93 -16.02
C SER A 688 -0.30 16.38 -15.90
N ILE A 689 0.00 16.81 -14.67
CA ILE A 689 0.52 18.15 -14.37
C ILE A 689 1.91 18.11 -13.74
N GLY A 690 2.52 16.94 -13.65
CA GLY A 690 3.88 16.82 -13.13
C GLY A 690 4.19 15.52 -12.42
N TRP A 691 5.33 15.56 -11.79
CA TRP A 691 5.89 14.45 -11.01
C TRP A 691 6.74 14.93 -9.84
N MET A 692 6.97 14.01 -8.87
CA MET A 692 7.85 14.18 -7.72
C MET A 692 8.82 13.00 -7.65
N PHE A 693 10.11 13.22 -7.93
CA PHE A 693 11.13 12.18 -7.84
C PHE A 693 11.39 11.78 -6.38
N PHE A 694 11.61 10.53 -6.09
CA PHE A 694 11.95 10.01 -4.79
C PHE A 694 13.36 9.44 -4.83
N GLN A 695 14.40 10.11 -4.29
CA GLN A 695 14.40 11.23 -3.34
C GLN A 695 15.71 12.06 -3.40
N TYR A 696 15.92 13.00 -2.46
CA TYR A 696 17.10 13.86 -2.43
C TYR A 696 18.38 13.11 -2.04
N ILE A 697 18.38 12.35 -0.93
CA ILE A 697 19.58 11.69 -0.38
C ILE A 697 19.37 10.18 -0.28
N ASP A 698 20.42 9.39 -0.43
CA ASP A 698 20.41 7.94 -0.28
C ASP A 698 20.02 7.50 1.14
N ASN A 699 19.53 6.26 1.25
CA ASN A 699 19.38 5.61 2.55
C ASN A 699 20.75 5.28 3.16
N ASP A 700 20.90 5.45 4.47
CA ASP A 700 22.14 5.12 5.15
C ASP A 700 22.15 3.64 5.63
N PRO A 701 23.08 2.80 5.16
CA PRO A 701 23.18 1.42 5.61
C PRO A 701 23.63 1.26 7.07
N ASN A 702 24.16 2.31 7.70
CA ASN A 702 24.48 2.27 9.13
C ASN A 702 23.23 2.24 10.02
N VAL A 703 22.08 2.67 9.50
CA VAL A 703 20.79 2.68 10.22
C VAL A 703 19.75 1.76 9.60
N ASN A 704 19.96 1.32 8.37
CA ASN A 704 19.08 0.38 7.67
C ASN A 704 19.90 -0.61 6.84
N ALA A 705 20.00 -1.86 7.29
CA ALA A 705 20.76 -2.90 6.61
C ALA A 705 20.27 -3.21 5.18
N ASP A 706 19.02 -2.87 4.86
CA ASP A 706 18.42 -3.03 3.52
C ASP A 706 18.53 -1.75 2.66
N ALA A 707 19.32 -0.78 3.09
CA ALA A 707 19.48 0.53 2.46
C ALA A 707 19.59 0.48 0.93
N SER A 708 19.05 1.49 0.30
CA SER A 708 18.97 1.58 -1.16
C SER A 708 19.51 2.90 -1.69
N ASN A 709 20.13 2.85 -2.87
CA ASN A 709 20.51 4.00 -3.65
C ASN A 709 19.28 4.63 -4.33
N LYS A 710 18.73 5.66 -3.72
CA LYS A 710 17.53 6.38 -4.22
C LYS A 710 17.82 7.86 -4.48
N GLY A 711 18.89 8.39 -3.88
CA GLY A 711 19.19 9.80 -3.84
C GLY A 711 19.70 10.40 -5.16
N MET A 712 19.58 11.72 -5.24
CA MET A 712 20.34 12.57 -6.18
C MET A 712 21.73 12.89 -5.62
N VAL A 713 21.89 12.76 -4.31
CA VAL A 713 23.18 12.84 -3.59
C VAL A 713 23.38 11.60 -2.75
N ASN A 714 24.64 11.24 -2.48
CA ASN A 714 24.98 10.13 -1.58
C ASN A 714 24.91 10.53 -0.11
N CYS A 715 25.17 9.59 0.78
CA CYS A 715 25.20 9.82 2.22
C CYS A 715 26.28 10.80 2.69
N ASP A 716 27.30 11.08 1.88
CA ASP A 716 28.38 12.05 2.15
C ASP A 716 28.02 13.47 1.73
N HIS A 717 26.81 13.68 1.18
CA HIS A 717 26.39 14.93 0.57
C HIS A 717 27.25 15.37 -0.64
N ASP A 718 27.85 14.39 -1.33
CA ASP A 718 28.55 14.64 -2.58
C ASP A 718 27.53 14.82 -3.71
N THR A 719 27.51 16.02 -4.28
CA THR A 719 26.58 16.41 -5.36
C THR A 719 27.03 15.96 -6.75
N GLU A 720 28.27 15.49 -6.88
CA GLU A 720 28.86 15.11 -8.17
C GLU A 720 28.82 13.60 -8.43
N VAL A 721 28.63 12.80 -7.38
CA VAL A 721 28.76 11.34 -7.47
C VAL A 721 27.77 10.67 -8.41
N TYR A 722 26.58 11.26 -8.60
CA TYR A 722 25.52 10.76 -9.48
C TYR A 722 25.30 11.66 -10.71
N ASN A 723 26.32 12.32 -11.18
CA ASN A 723 26.24 13.25 -12.32
C ASN A 723 25.64 12.61 -13.60
N ASP A 724 25.88 11.31 -13.83
CA ASP A 724 25.36 10.63 -15.00
C ASP A 724 23.82 10.51 -14.93
N MET A 725 23.25 10.24 -13.77
CA MET A 725 21.81 10.31 -13.56
C MET A 725 21.30 11.76 -13.59
N ASN A 726 21.94 12.64 -12.84
CA ASN A 726 21.48 14.00 -12.63
C ASN A 726 21.44 14.83 -13.91
N LYS A 727 22.37 14.62 -14.86
CA LYS A 727 22.35 15.23 -16.20
C LYS A 727 21.13 14.77 -17.03
N GLN A 728 20.73 13.50 -16.89
CA GLN A 728 19.55 12.97 -17.57
C GLN A 728 18.27 13.59 -17.02
N ILE A 729 18.22 13.84 -15.68
CA ILE A 729 17.13 14.56 -15.03
C ILE A 729 17.05 16.00 -15.54
N ALA A 730 18.19 16.72 -15.54
CA ALA A 730 18.28 18.09 -16.05
C ALA A 730 17.75 18.22 -17.48
N LEU A 731 18.16 17.30 -18.35
CA LEU A 731 17.80 17.33 -19.78
C LEU A 731 16.27 17.28 -20.00
N VAL A 732 15.55 16.43 -19.26
CA VAL A 732 14.07 16.38 -19.35
C VAL A 732 13.47 17.65 -18.79
N ASN A 733 13.93 18.06 -17.60
CA ASN A 733 13.31 19.16 -16.86
C ASN A 733 13.47 20.50 -17.59
N GLU A 734 14.61 20.73 -18.23
CA GLU A 734 14.86 21.92 -19.05
C GLU A 734 14.02 21.94 -20.34
N ASN A 735 13.66 20.78 -20.85
CA ASN A 735 12.90 20.63 -22.10
C ASN A 735 11.39 20.40 -21.89
N VAL A 736 10.88 20.48 -20.64
CA VAL A 736 9.48 20.14 -20.32
C VAL A 736 8.48 20.87 -21.20
N TYR A 737 8.59 22.18 -21.32
CA TYR A 737 7.61 22.99 -22.06
C TYR A 737 7.71 22.76 -23.57
N GLY A 738 8.93 22.66 -24.13
CA GLY A 738 9.14 22.33 -25.55
C GLY A 738 8.61 20.93 -25.90
N LEU A 739 8.79 19.97 -25.01
CA LEU A 739 8.26 18.61 -25.19
C LEU A 739 6.72 18.59 -25.13
N ILE A 740 6.10 19.37 -24.22
CA ILE A 740 4.65 19.49 -24.15
C ILE A 740 4.10 20.08 -25.46
N ASP A 741 4.67 21.19 -25.94
CA ASP A 741 4.25 21.81 -27.21
C ASP A 741 4.41 20.85 -28.39
N PHE A 742 5.49 20.08 -28.40
CA PHE A 742 5.73 19.07 -29.42
C PHE A 742 4.69 17.94 -29.40
N PHE A 743 4.36 17.41 -28.22
CA PHE A 743 3.37 16.33 -28.09
C PHE A 743 1.95 16.81 -28.33
N ASP A 744 1.61 18.04 -27.97
CA ASP A 744 0.28 18.62 -28.19
C ASP A 744 0.06 19.04 -29.63
N GLY A 745 1.14 19.30 -30.38
CA GLY A 745 1.11 19.66 -31.80
C GLY A 745 1.08 18.47 -32.79
N GLN A 746 1.18 17.23 -32.31
CA GLN A 746 1.09 16.00 -33.11
C GLN A 746 -0.37 15.52 -33.27
#